data_0f07e4611ea65d45afa0a40844f0acc2
#
_entry.id   0f07e4611ea65d45afa0a40844f0acc2
#
_cell.length_a   1.000
_cell.length_b   1.000
_cell.length_c   1.000
_cell.angle_alpha   90.00
_cell.angle_beta   90.00
_cell.angle_gamma   90.00
#
_symmetry.space_group_name_H-M   'P 1'
#
loop_
_entity.id
_entity.type
_entity.pdbx_description
1 polymer ?
#
loop_
_entity_poly.entity_id
_entity_poly.type
_entity_poly.pdbx_seq_one_letter_code
_entity_poly.pdbx_strand_id
1 'polypeptide(L)'
;MEEQPQNGNANAIAEAADDDVEPIVGPTPAPRARAKRPLQFEKAYLEALPSANMYEKSYMHRDVVTHVAVSAAEFFITGSVDGHLKFWKKKAIGIEFAKHFKAHVGPIEGLAHGQLCFILNVSVMLSSCRNLNWHSALVMQVSVDGLLCCSISNDKSVKIYDVVNYDMMLMIRLPFIPGAVEWVYKQGDVKAGLAISDRNSSFVHIYDARADSNEPLISKKVHMGPIKVMRYNPVFDTVISADDKGIIEYWSPHTLQFPESEVSFRLKSDTNLFEILKSKTTVSAIEVSPDGKQFSITSPDRRIRVFWFRTGKLRRVYDESLEVAQDLQRSDAPLYRLEAIDFGRRMAVEKEIEKTETAPPSNAIFDESSNFLIYATLLGIKIVNLHTNKVSRILGKVENNDRFLRIALYQGDRSSKKVRKIPAAAANANESKEPFSDPTLLCCAFKRHRIYLFSRREPEEPEDATKGRDVFNEKPPPDELLAVSDIGNSVTTSLPDNVGIMLEFKIGLMLPKILHTTMGDIHMKLYPEECPKTVENFTTHCRNEYYNNLIFHRVIKGFMIQTGDPLGDGTGGQSIWGREFEDEFHKSLRHDRPFTVSMANAGPNTNGSQFFITTVATPWLDNKHTVFGRVIKGMDVVQAIEKVKTDKNDKPYQDVKILNVTVPKS
;
A
#
# COMPACT_ATOMS: atom_id res chain seq x y z
N MET A 1 40.39 46.95 -56.14
CA MET A 1 39.28 47.61 -55.49
C MET A 1 38.48 46.47 -54.82
N GLU A 2 38.89 46.00 -53.71
CA GLU A 2 38.61 46.47 -52.36
C GLU A 2 37.11 46.54 -52.11
N GLU A 3 36.64 45.53 -51.35
CA GLU A 3 35.89 45.77 -50.15
C GLU A 3 35.71 44.43 -49.33
N GLN A 4 36.06 44.56 -48.11
CA GLN A 4 36.03 43.48 -47.10
C GLN A 4 34.65 43.32 -46.45
N PRO A 5 34.43 42.20 -45.74
CA PRO A 5 33.13 41.76 -45.29
C PRO A 5 32.83 42.08 -43.80
N GLN A 6 31.56 42.17 -43.52
CA GLN A 6 31.04 42.26 -42.15
C GLN A 6 30.74 40.89 -41.51
N ASN A 7 31.07 40.80 -40.21
CA ASN A 7 30.86 39.72 -39.28
C ASN A 7 29.39 39.37 -39.10
N GLY A 8 29.10 38.10 -39.15
CA GLY A 8 27.87 37.50 -38.65
C GLY A 8 28.17 36.30 -37.74
N ASN A 9 27.91 36.48 -36.44
CA ASN A 9 28.02 35.45 -35.40
C ASN A 9 27.00 34.33 -35.66
N ALA A 10 27.45 33.12 -35.88
CA ALA A 10 26.65 31.91 -35.83
C ALA A 10 27.27 30.95 -34.79
N ASN A 11 26.58 30.80 -33.70
CA ASN A 11 26.86 29.75 -32.68
C ASN A 11 26.63 28.38 -33.34
N ALA A 12 27.67 27.68 -33.68
CA ALA A 12 27.64 26.31 -34.11
C ALA A 12 27.61 25.40 -32.87
N ILE A 13 26.58 24.60 -32.78
CA ILE A 13 26.46 23.46 -31.87
C ILE A 13 27.42 22.39 -32.40
N ALA A 14 28.48 22.10 -31.64
CA ALA A 14 29.40 21.01 -31.96
C ALA A 14 28.75 19.67 -31.63
N GLU A 15 28.29 18.95 -32.65
CA GLU A 15 28.07 17.49 -32.60
C GLU A 15 29.46 16.83 -32.65
N ALA A 16 29.73 15.97 -31.65
CA ALA A 16 30.92 15.16 -31.62
C ALA A 16 30.80 14.04 -32.66
N ALA A 17 31.54 14.15 -33.76
CA ALA A 17 31.77 13.06 -34.68
C ALA A 17 32.69 12.03 -34.01
N ASP A 18 32.35 10.75 -34.13
CA ASP A 18 33.24 9.62 -33.89
C ASP A 18 34.25 9.55 -35.00
N ASP A 19 35.50 9.93 -34.72
CA ASP A 19 36.63 9.68 -35.63
C ASP A 19 37.07 8.23 -35.50
N ASP A 20 36.95 7.48 -36.58
CA ASP A 20 37.58 6.18 -36.80
C ASP A 20 39.11 6.39 -36.90
N VAL A 21 39.81 6.07 -35.80
CA VAL A 21 41.30 6.05 -35.80
C VAL A 21 41.79 4.61 -35.85
N GLU A 22 42.52 4.26 -36.92
CA GLU A 22 43.23 3.01 -37.10
C GLU A 22 44.20 2.72 -35.94
N PRO A 23 44.48 1.43 -35.63
CA PRO A 23 45.25 1.09 -34.44
C PRO A 23 46.74 1.37 -34.59
N ILE A 24 47.26 2.30 -33.84
CA ILE A 24 48.68 2.55 -33.65
C ILE A 24 49.23 1.46 -32.73
N VAL A 25 50.12 0.60 -33.24
CA VAL A 25 50.83 -0.44 -32.50
C VAL A 25 51.98 0.17 -31.65
N GLY A 26 51.71 0.34 -30.36
CA GLY A 26 52.66 0.74 -29.35
C GLY A 26 52.03 0.67 -27.97
N PRO A 27 52.80 0.53 -26.87
CA PRO A 27 52.22 0.48 -25.52
C PRO A 27 51.54 1.81 -25.19
N THR A 28 50.23 1.84 -25.35
CA THR A 28 49.38 2.99 -24.98
C THR A 28 49.45 3.18 -23.46
N PRO A 29 49.78 4.41 -22.95
CA PRO A 29 49.69 4.69 -21.53
C PRO A 29 48.24 4.45 -21.07
N ALA A 30 48.10 3.78 -19.92
CA ALA A 30 46.79 3.50 -19.34
C ALA A 30 45.93 4.78 -19.30
N PRO A 31 44.68 4.77 -19.78
CA PRO A 31 43.85 5.94 -19.84
C PRO A 31 43.75 6.57 -18.46
N ARG A 32 44.27 7.76 -18.27
CA ARG A 32 44.10 8.55 -17.04
C ARG A 32 42.61 8.67 -16.78
N ALA A 33 42.14 8.07 -15.69
CA ALA A 33 40.75 8.19 -15.26
C ALA A 33 40.39 9.69 -15.24
N ARG A 34 39.57 10.13 -16.19
CA ARG A 34 39.10 11.52 -16.22
C ARG A 34 38.37 11.76 -14.89
N ALA A 35 38.90 12.71 -14.12
CA ALA A 35 38.23 13.10 -12.85
C ALA A 35 36.78 13.51 -13.21
N LYS A 36 35.83 12.78 -12.62
CA LYS A 36 34.41 13.07 -12.83
C LYS A 36 34.12 14.48 -12.35
N ARG A 37 33.60 15.34 -13.22
CA ARG A 37 33.23 16.70 -12.84
C ARG A 37 32.20 16.65 -11.72
N PRO A 38 32.35 17.39 -10.61
CA PRO A 38 31.35 17.47 -9.57
C PRO A 38 30.03 17.99 -10.13
N LEU A 39 28.91 17.52 -9.62
CA LEU A 39 27.59 18.02 -9.99
C LEU A 39 27.48 19.48 -9.51
N GLN A 40 27.23 20.40 -10.42
CA GLN A 40 26.97 21.79 -10.07
C GLN A 40 25.70 21.85 -9.19
N PHE A 41 25.73 22.64 -8.12
CA PHE A 41 24.60 22.78 -7.18
C PHE A 41 24.16 21.49 -6.47
N GLU A 42 25.02 20.46 -6.36
CA GLU A 42 24.71 19.19 -5.68
C GLU A 42 24.08 19.41 -4.30
N LYS A 43 24.59 20.38 -3.53
CA LYS A 43 24.09 20.72 -2.20
C LYS A 43 22.63 21.17 -2.24
N ALA A 44 22.23 22.01 -3.18
CA ALA A 44 20.86 22.48 -3.32
C ALA A 44 19.90 21.35 -3.72
N TYR A 45 20.35 20.42 -4.58
CA TYR A 45 19.55 19.22 -4.91
C TYR A 45 19.38 18.29 -3.72
N LEU A 46 20.44 18.09 -2.91
CA LEU A 46 20.36 17.28 -1.69
C LEU A 46 19.50 17.93 -0.60
N GLU A 47 19.40 19.26 -0.58
CA GLU A 47 18.46 19.98 0.28
C GLU A 47 17.00 19.78 -0.14
N ALA A 48 16.74 19.48 -1.39
CA ALA A 48 15.41 19.13 -1.89
C ALA A 48 15.03 17.64 -1.70
N LEU A 49 15.80 16.88 -0.93
CA LEU A 49 15.58 15.46 -0.61
C LEU A 49 15.47 15.26 0.90
N PRO A 50 14.76 14.24 1.37
CA PRO A 50 14.72 13.89 2.77
C PRO A 50 16.12 13.61 3.32
N SER A 51 16.34 13.96 4.57
CA SER A 51 17.68 13.85 5.20
C SER A 51 17.67 13.17 6.56
N ALA A 52 16.52 12.96 7.16
CA ALA A 52 16.38 12.29 8.45
C ALA A 52 16.85 10.83 8.39
N ASN A 53 17.55 10.37 9.42
CA ASN A 53 18.02 8.99 9.53
C ASN A 53 16.91 8.04 9.93
N MET A 54 15.90 8.54 10.63
CA MET A 54 14.72 7.80 11.10
C MET A 54 13.46 8.29 10.38
N TYR A 55 12.41 7.47 10.34
CA TYR A 55 11.13 7.97 9.88
C TYR A 55 10.51 8.94 10.90
N GLU A 56 9.93 10.03 10.40
CA GLU A 56 9.29 11.06 11.24
C GLU A 56 8.02 10.52 11.89
N LYS A 57 7.15 9.91 11.07
CA LYS A 57 5.87 9.32 11.50
C LYS A 57 5.53 8.07 10.69
N SER A 58 4.77 7.16 11.30
CA SER A 58 4.14 6.05 10.58
C SER A 58 2.62 6.07 10.80
N TYR A 59 1.87 5.63 9.77
CA TYR A 59 0.41 5.65 9.77
C TYR A 59 -0.13 4.26 9.46
N MET A 60 -1.17 3.85 10.18
CA MET A 60 -1.67 2.49 10.13
C MET A 60 -2.69 2.28 9.01
N HIS A 61 -2.59 1.13 8.35
CA HIS A 61 -3.61 0.52 7.52
C HIS A 61 -4.25 -0.67 8.23
N ARG A 62 -5.37 -1.14 7.70
CA ARG A 62 -6.05 -2.32 8.22
C ARG A 62 -5.29 -3.60 7.92
N ASP A 63 -4.65 -3.66 6.74
CA ASP A 63 -3.88 -4.80 6.26
C ASP A 63 -2.55 -4.35 5.66
N VAL A 64 -1.73 -5.30 5.19
CA VAL A 64 -0.41 -5.05 4.63
C VAL A 64 -0.48 -4.05 3.48
N VAL A 65 0.31 -2.99 3.56
CA VAL A 65 0.40 -1.97 2.51
C VAL A 65 1.27 -2.47 1.37
N THR A 66 0.74 -2.43 0.16
CA THR A 66 1.42 -2.90 -1.05
C THR A 66 1.80 -1.78 -2.01
N HIS A 67 1.04 -0.71 -2.02
CA HIS A 67 1.21 0.39 -2.96
C HIS A 67 1.24 1.73 -2.24
N VAL A 68 2.17 2.56 -2.67
CA VAL A 68 2.27 3.97 -2.31
C VAL A 68 2.47 4.77 -3.58
N ALA A 69 1.76 5.87 -3.73
CA ALA A 69 1.85 6.78 -4.85
C ALA A 69 1.72 8.23 -4.36
N VAL A 70 2.28 9.15 -5.13
CA VAL A 70 2.27 10.59 -4.84
C VAL A 70 1.69 11.32 -6.03
N SER A 71 0.78 12.24 -5.76
CA SER A 71 0.23 13.17 -6.75
C SER A 71 1.01 14.47 -6.75
N ALA A 72 1.15 15.08 -7.94
CA ALA A 72 1.69 16.42 -8.07
C ALA A 72 0.82 17.50 -7.37
N ALA A 73 -0.45 17.19 -7.10
CA ALA A 73 -1.42 18.06 -6.41
C ALA A 73 -1.39 17.92 -4.87
N GLU A 74 -0.25 17.54 -4.27
CA GLU A 74 -0.04 17.43 -2.80
C GLU A 74 -0.81 16.31 -2.10
N PHE A 75 -1.19 15.25 -2.82
CA PHE A 75 -1.84 14.10 -2.22
C PHE A 75 -0.99 12.85 -2.26
N PHE A 76 -1.12 12.04 -1.23
CA PHE A 76 -0.55 10.71 -1.17
C PHE A 76 -1.68 9.69 -1.21
N ILE A 77 -1.46 8.60 -1.91
CA ILE A 77 -2.43 7.52 -2.06
C ILE A 77 -1.76 6.21 -1.69
N THR A 78 -2.45 5.43 -0.87
CA THR A 78 -1.91 4.18 -0.35
C THR A 78 -2.93 3.07 -0.50
N GLY A 79 -2.46 1.91 -0.95
CA GLY A 79 -3.29 0.72 -1.18
C GLY A 79 -2.81 -0.47 -0.36
N SER A 80 -3.73 -1.26 0.18
CA SER A 80 -3.46 -2.45 0.98
C SER A 80 -4.05 -3.72 0.35
N VAL A 81 -3.55 -4.88 0.79
CA VAL A 81 -3.92 -6.21 0.26
C VAL A 81 -5.44 -6.46 0.31
N ASP A 82 -6.12 -5.94 1.31
CA ASP A 82 -7.57 -6.08 1.51
C ASP A 82 -8.43 -5.22 0.55
N GLY A 83 -7.81 -4.56 -0.44
CA GLY A 83 -8.49 -3.73 -1.44
C GLY A 83 -8.89 -2.34 -0.95
N HIS A 84 -8.35 -1.90 0.18
CA HIS A 84 -8.60 -0.57 0.71
C HIS A 84 -7.62 0.47 0.15
N LEU A 85 -8.16 1.62 -0.28
CA LEU A 85 -7.41 2.81 -0.66
C LEU A 85 -7.60 3.90 0.39
N LYS A 86 -6.50 4.56 0.77
CA LYS A 86 -6.53 5.76 1.61
C LYS A 86 -5.88 6.93 0.89
N PHE A 87 -6.53 8.08 0.97
CA PHE A 87 -6.04 9.36 0.48
C PHE A 87 -5.56 10.20 1.66
N TRP A 88 -4.41 10.83 1.48
CA TRP A 88 -3.77 11.67 2.48
C TRP A 88 -3.38 13.00 1.84
N LYS A 89 -3.61 14.09 2.52
CA LYS A 89 -3.22 15.42 2.08
C LYS A 89 -1.90 15.83 2.71
N LYS A 90 -0.99 16.43 1.93
CA LYS A 90 0.25 17.01 2.44
C LYS A 90 -0.07 18.21 3.33
N LYS A 91 0.55 18.26 4.50
CA LYS A 91 0.55 19.42 5.40
C LYS A 91 1.95 20.02 5.45
N ALA A 92 2.07 21.21 6.05
CA ALA A 92 3.38 21.80 6.33
C ALA A 92 4.26 20.85 7.14
N ILE A 93 3.67 20.13 8.08
CA ILE A 93 4.30 19.08 8.89
C ILE A 93 3.50 17.79 8.72
N GLY A 94 4.15 16.74 8.14
CA GLY A 94 3.53 15.43 7.97
C GLY A 94 2.44 15.37 6.90
N ILE A 95 1.52 14.44 7.08
CA ILE A 95 0.36 14.21 6.23
C ILE A 95 -0.91 14.10 7.07
N GLU A 96 -2.04 14.44 6.50
CA GLU A 96 -3.35 14.31 7.12
C GLU A 96 -4.18 13.29 6.33
N PHE A 97 -4.91 12.47 7.05
CA PHE A 97 -5.89 11.56 6.45
C PHE A 97 -7.02 12.37 5.80
N ALA A 98 -7.35 12.05 4.55
CA ALA A 98 -8.40 12.73 3.81
C ALA A 98 -9.64 11.84 3.59
N LYS A 99 -9.47 10.68 2.95
CA LYS A 99 -10.59 9.77 2.67
C LYS A 99 -10.13 8.32 2.51
N HIS A 100 -11.06 7.39 2.77
CA HIS A 100 -10.84 5.97 2.67
C HIS A 100 -11.90 5.34 1.77
N PHE A 101 -11.47 4.47 0.85
CA PHE A 101 -12.34 3.68 0.01
C PHE A 101 -12.08 2.19 0.22
N LYS A 102 -13.14 1.40 0.32
CA LYS A 102 -13.09 -0.02 0.03
C LYS A 102 -13.17 -0.17 -1.49
N ALA A 103 -12.03 0.06 -2.15
CA ALA A 103 -11.96 0.16 -3.61
C ALA A 103 -12.34 -1.15 -4.29
N HIS A 104 -11.84 -2.27 -3.76
CA HIS A 104 -12.10 -3.59 -4.33
C HIS A 104 -12.53 -4.56 -3.23
N VAL A 105 -13.32 -5.52 -3.60
CA VAL A 105 -13.62 -6.65 -2.73
C VAL A 105 -12.34 -7.47 -2.70
N GLY A 106 -11.68 -7.55 -1.53
CA GLY A 106 -10.54 -8.45 -1.32
C GLY A 106 -10.91 -9.85 -1.79
N PRO A 107 -9.97 -10.81 -1.87
CA PRO A 107 -10.25 -12.12 -2.39
C PRO A 107 -11.43 -12.72 -1.61
N ILE A 108 -12.61 -12.60 -2.17
CA ILE A 108 -13.68 -13.52 -1.82
C ILE A 108 -13.12 -14.84 -2.29
N GLU A 109 -12.66 -15.63 -1.33
CA GLU A 109 -12.40 -17.03 -1.55
C GLU A 109 -13.51 -17.55 -2.44
N GLY A 110 -13.17 -18.18 -3.56
CA GLY A 110 -14.03 -18.62 -4.61
C GLY A 110 -15.34 -19.24 -4.16
N LEU A 111 -16.31 -18.42 -3.89
CA LEU A 111 -17.70 -18.81 -3.61
C LEU A 111 -18.43 -19.27 -4.87
N ALA A 112 -17.83 -19.13 -6.03
CA ALA A 112 -18.46 -19.52 -7.28
C ALA A 112 -18.36 -21.02 -7.57
N HIS A 113 -17.59 -21.84 -6.88
CA HIS A 113 -17.39 -23.25 -7.23
C HIS A 113 -17.54 -24.25 -6.10
N GLY A 114 -18.25 -23.89 -5.03
CA GLY A 114 -18.58 -24.82 -3.94
C GLY A 114 -19.66 -25.86 -4.29
N GLN A 115 -20.15 -25.96 -5.52
CA GLN A 115 -21.32 -26.81 -5.76
C GLN A 115 -21.13 -27.96 -6.78
N LEU A 116 -19.93 -28.24 -7.28
CA LEU A 116 -19.71 -29.37 -8.18
C LEU A 116 -18.32 -30.02 -8.02
N CYS A 117 -17.94 -30.37 -6.83
CA CYS A 117 -16.88 -31.36 -6.59
C CYS A 117 -17.26 -32.26 -5.41
N PHE A 118 -18.33 -33.03 -5.60
CA PHE A 118 -18.48 -34.27 -4.84
C PHE A 118 -17.69 -35.36 -5.54
N ILE A 119 -16.76 -35.94 -4.78
CA ILE A 119 -16.11 -37.23 -5.02
C ILE A 119 -15.13 -37.27 -6.18
N LEU A 120 -13.84 -37.08 -5.90
CA LEU A 120 -12.73 -37.97 -6.22
C LEU A 120 -11.36 -37.35 -5.88
N ASN A 121 -10.69 -37.98 -4.93
CA ASN A 121 -9.25 -37.86 -4.62
C ASN A 121 -8.69 -36.52 -4.10
N VAL A 122 -8.75 -36.33 -2.80
CA VAL A 122 -8.20 -35.24 -2.01
C VAL A 122 -6.67 -35.09 -2.11
N SER A 123 -5.93 -36.08 -2.58
CA SER A 123 -4.45 -36.03 -2.63
C SER A 123 -3.85 -35.43 -3.89
N VAL A 124 -4.60 -35.33 -4.98
CA VAL A 124 -4.09 -34.78 -6.27
C VAL A 124 -4.46 -33.29 -6.43
N MET A 125 -5.51 -32.81 -5.72
CA MET A 125 -5.93 -31.41 -5.81
C MET A 125 -5.09 -30.44 -4.95
N LEU A 126 -4.42 -30.89 -3.91
CA LEU A 126 -3.55 -30.06 -3.09
C LEU A 126 -2.24 -29.63 -3.80
N SER A 127 -1.83 -30.31 -4.85
CA SER A 127 -0.67 -29.90 -5.66
C SER A 127 -1.04 -28.93 -6.79
N SER A 128 -2.27 -28.98 -7.31
CA SER A 128 -2.76 -28.03 -8.34
C SER A 128 -3.24 -26.69 -7.76
N CYS A 129 -3.70 -26.69 -6.50
CA CYS A 129 -4.10 -25.43 -5.83
C CYS A 129 -2.92 -24.58 -5.34
N ARG A 130 -1.69 -25.12 -5.36
CA ARG A 130 -0.48 -24.36 -5.01
C ARG A 130 -0.05 -23.35 -6.06
N ASN A 131 -0.61 -23.38 -7.27
CA ASN A 131 -0.31 -22.43 -8.34
C ASN A 131 -1.39 -21.38 -8.60
N LEU A 132 -2.41 -21.30 -7.77
CA LEU A 132 -3.31 -20.15 -7.75
C LEU A 132 -2.65 -19.06 -6.89
N ASN A 133 -1.79 -18.27 -7.53
CA ASN A 133 -1.24 -17.03 -6.97
C ASN A 133 -2.41 -16.14 -6.51
N TRP A 134 -2.67 -16.16 -5.22
CA TRP A 134 -3.68 -15.35 -4.52
C TRP A 134 -3.21 -13.89 -4.38
N HIS A 135 -2.86 -13.28 -5.50
CA HIS A 135 -2.58 -11.86 -5.52
C HIS A 135 -3.87 -11.14 -5.89
N SER A 136 -4.58 -10.63 -4.89
CA SER A 136 -5.36 -9.43 -5.08
C SER A 136 -4.36 -8.31 -5.36
N ALA A 137 -3.79 -8.31 -6.55
CA ALA A 137 -2.91 -7.24 -6.95
C ALA A 137 -3.78 -6.01 -7.20
N LEU A 138 -3.97 -5.23 -6.15
CA LEU A 138 -4.36 -3.85 -6.31
C LEU A 138 -3.15 -3.17 -6.95
N VAL A 139 -3.18 -2.90 -8.24
CA VAL A 139 -2.23 -2.01 -8.89
C VAL A 139 -2.88 -0.63 -8.94
N MET A 140 -2.13 0.38 -8.57
CA MET A 140 -2.60 1.74 -8.41
C MET A 140 -1.64 2.69 -9.14
N GLN A 141 -2.18 3.61 -9.92
CA GLN A 141 -1.43 4.60 -10.66
C GLN A 141 -2.07 5.98 -10.56
N VAL A 142 -1.24 7.01 -10.46
CA VAL A 142 -1.64 8.41 -10.49
C VAL A 142 -1.29 8.99 -11.85
N SER A 143 -2.18 9.81 -12.40
CA SER A 143 -2.00 10.46 -13.70
C SER A 143 -0.84 11.48 -13.71
N VAL A 144 -0.38 11.83 -14.89
CA VAL A 144 0.75 12.76 -15.08
C VAL A 144 0.47 14.16 -14.53
N ASP A 145 -0.78 14.61 -14.61
CA ASP A 145 -1.26 15.88 -14.04
C ASP A 145 -1.52 15.81 -12.54
N GLY A 146 -1.54 14.60 -11.95
CA GLY A 146 -1.79 14.38 -10.54
C GLY A 146 -3.25 14.49 -10.12
N LEU A 147 -4.17 14.70 -11.06
CA LEU A 147 -5.60 14.91 -10.76
C LEU A 147 -6.40 13.61 -10.68
N LEU A 148 -5.98 12.57 -11.40
CA LEU A 148 -6.67 11.29 -11.45
C LEU A 148 -5.82 10.18 -10.85
N CYS A 149 -6.48 9.23 -10.22
CA CYS A 149 -5.90 7.97 -9.77
C CYS A 149 -6.75 6.81 -10.26
N CYS A 150 -6.14 5.72 -10.68
CA CYS A 150 -6.85 4.50 -10.98
C CYS A 150 -6.38 3.34 -10.12
N SER A 151 -7.26 2.40 -9.88
CA SER A 151 -6.98 1.12 -9.24
C SER A 151 -7.57 -0.03 -10.04
N ILE A 152 -6.84 -1.13 -10.14
CA ILE A 152 -7.28 -2.37 -10.78
C ILE A 152 -7.18 -3.55 -9.82
N SER A 153 -8.04 -4.54 -9.99
CA SER A 153 -8.04 -5.75 -9.17
C SER A 153 -8.50 -6.98 -9.95
N ASN A 154 -8.36 -8.14 -9.35
CA ASN A 154 -8.82 -9.42 -9.89
C ASN A 154 -10.35 -9.50 -10.06
N ASP A 155 -11.11 -8.56 -9.49
CA ASP A 155 -12.57 -8.43 -9.67
C ASP A 155 -12.97 -7.96 -11.07
N LYS A 156 -12.01 -7.87 -12.00
CA LYS A 156 -12.21 -7.40 -13.39
C LYS A 156 -12.76 -5.98 -13.47
N SER A 157 -12.45 -5.15 -12.50
CA SER A 157 -12.85 -3.75 -12.52
C SER A 157 -11.65 -2.82 -12.47
N VAL A 158 -11.81 -1.67 -13.13
CA VAL A 158 -10.95 -0.51 -12.98
C VAL A 158 -11.79 0.58 -12.36
N LYS A 159 -11.29 1.17 -11.28
CA LYS A 159 -11.93 2.31 -10.63
C LYS A 159 -11.06 3.54 -10.76
N ILE A 160 -11.68 4.64 -11.14
CA ILE A 160 -11.03 5.91 -11.42
C ILE A 160 -11.53 6.93 -10.39
N TYR A 161 -10.59 7.61 -9.75
CA TYR A 161 -10.85 8.57 -8.67
C TYR A 161 -10.33 9.94 -9.06
N ASP A 162 -11.09 10.97 -8.72
CA ASP A 162 -10.61 12.33 -8.62
C ASP A 162 -9.82 12.48 -7.32
N VAL A 163 -8.55 12.86 -7.44
CA VAL A 163 -7.63 12.96 -6.30
C VAL A 163 -7.91 14.22 -5.47
N VAL A 164 -8.40 15.29 -6.10
CA VAL A 164 -8.63 16.59 -5.46
C VAL A 164 -9.93 16.60 -4.68
N ASN A 165 -11.00 16.05 -5.27
CA ASN A 165 -12.33 16.00 -4.66
C ASN A 165 -12.59 14.72 -3.86
N TYR A 166 -11.66 13.77 -3.89
CA TYR A 166 -11.77 12.46 -3.22
C TYR A 166 -13.02 11.65 -3.64
N ASP A 167 -13.41 11.70 -4.90
CA ASP A 167 -14.59 10.99 -5.39
C ASP A 167 -14.22 9.91 -6.41
N MET A 168 -14.99 8.82 -6.41
CA MET A 168 -14.90 7.81 -7.46
C MET A 168 -15.73 8.31 -8.65
N MET A 169 -15.02 8.66 -9.75
CA MET A 169 -15.66 9.20 -10.94
C MET A 169 -16.25 8.13 -11.85
N LEU A 170 -15.52 7.03 -12.04
CA LEU A 170 -15.87 6.05 -13.04
C LEU A 170 -15.45 4.63 -12.61
N MET A 171 -16.22 3.63 -12.99
CA MET A 171 -15.88 2.23 -12.86
C MET A 171 -16.03 1.53 -14.21
N ILE A 172 -14.94 1.05 -14.78
CA ILE A 172 -14.90 0.29 -16.03
C ILE A 172 -14.91 -1.21 -15.68
N ARG A 173 -15.83 -1.98 -16.26
CA ARG A 173 -15.85 -3.42 -16.13
C ARG A 173 -15.15 -4.05 -17.32
N LEU A 174 -14.18 -4.93 -17.02
CA LEU A 174 -13.34 -5.56 -18.03
C LEU A 174 -13.82 -6.99 -18.31
N PRO A 175 -13.73 -7.46 -19.57
CA PRO A 175 -14.02 -8.87 -19.90
C PRO A 175 -12.89 -9.82 -19.47
N PHE A 176 -11.70 -9.29 -19.16
CA PHE A 176 -10.48 -10.02 -18.77
C PHE A 176 -10.00 -9.62 -17.37
N ILE A 177 -9.03 -10.34 -16.83
CA ILE A 177 -8.36 -10.00 -15.56
C ILE A 177 -7.22 -9.03 -15.87
N PRO A 178 -7.23 -7.79 -15.32
CA PRO A 178 -6.18 -6.82 -15.58
C PRO A 178 -4.84 -7.25 -14.97
N GLY A 179 -3.74 -7.02 -15.69
CA GLY A 179 -2.38 -7.28 -15.26
C GLY A 179 -1.67 -6.03 -14.76
N ALA A 180 -1.34 -5.14 -15.68
CA ALA A 180 -0.72 -3.85 -15.41
C ALA A 180 -1.60 -2.72 -15.94
N VAL A 181 -1.46 -1.53 -15.35
CA VAL A 181 -2.17 -0.32 -15.75
C VAL A 181 -1.21 0.86 -15.80
N GLU A 182 -1.37 1.74 -16.77
CA GLU A 182 -0.58 2.96 -16.91
C GLU A 182 -1.39 4.07 -17.59
N TRP A 183 -1.21 5.31 -17.12
CA TRP A 183 -1.76 6.49 -17.77
C TRP A 183 -0.94 6.87 -18.99
N VAL A 184 -1.61 7.04 -20.15
CA VAL A 184 -0.94 7.26 -21.44
C VAL A 184 -1.49 8.50 -22.14
N TYR A 185 -1.46 9.63 -21.45
CA TYR A 185 -1.86 10.93 -21.99
C TYR A 185 -0.97 12.06 -21.46
N LYS A 186 -0.94 13.19 -22.15
CA LYS A 186 -0.23 14.40 -21.73
C LYS A 186 -1.19 15.39 -21.09
N GLN A 187 -0.65 16.28 -20.29
CA GLN A 187 -1.42 17.39 -19.71
C GLN A 187 -1.97 18.26 -20.83
N GLY A 188 -3.30 18.43 -20.89
CA GLY A 188 -4.01 19.18 -21.92
C GLY A 188 -4.67 18.33 -23.00
N ASP A 189 -4.44 17.01 -23.02
CA ASP A 189 -5.16 16.11 -23.92
C ASP A 189 -6.65 16.03 -23.54
N VAL A 190 -7.50 16.00 -24.57
CA VAL A 190 -8.96 15.92 -24.41
C VAL A 190 -9.36 14.57 -23.82
N LYS A 191 -8.69 13.50 -24.23
CA LYS A 191 -8.92 12.13 -23.76
C LYS A 191 -7.89 11.76 -22.70
N ALA A 192 -8.33 11.16 -21.62
CA ALA A 192 -7.44 10.60 -20.61
C ALA A 192 -7.19 9.11 -20.91
N GLY A 193 -6.22 8.83 -21.76
CA GLY A 193 -5.87 7.47 -22.15
C GLY A 193 -5.38 6.65 -20.98
N LEU A 194 -5.95 5.46 -20.78
CA LEU A 194 -5.57 4.47 -19.77
C LEU A 194 -5.25 3.15 -20.45
N ALA A 195 -3.98 2.76 -20.45
CA ALA A 195 -3.54 1.47 -20.98
C ALA A 195 -3.66 0.37 -19.91
N ILE A 196 -4.30 -0.73 -20.26
CA ILE A 196 -4.53 -1.87 -19.38
C ILE A 196 -4.07 -3.13 -20.11
N SER A 197 -3.20 -3.93 -19.48
CA SER A 197 -2.81 -5.22 -20.02
C SER A 197 -3.74 -6.34 -19.51
N ASP A 198 -3.96 -7.34 -20.32
CA ASP A 198 -4.57 -8.58 -19.89
C ASP A 198 -3.51 -9.45 -19.19
N ARG A 199 -3.84 -9.96 -18.01
CA ARG A 199 -2.93 -10.81 -17.22
C ARG A 199 -2.60 -12.14 -17.91
N ASN A 200 -3.55 -12.68 -18.66
CA ASN A 200 -3.45 -14.02 -19.24
C ASN A 200 -3.05 -14.00 -20.73
N SER A 201 -3.00 -12.82 -21.33
CA SER A 201 -2.63 -12.65 -22.73
C SER A 201 -1.64 -11.53 -22.95
N SER A 202 -1.18 -11.38 -24.18
CA SER A 202 -0.20 -10.36 -24.56
C SER A 202 -0.83 -9.10 -25.18
N PHE A 203 -2.14 -8.90 -24.96
CA PHE A 203 -2.86 -7.74 -25.44
C PHE A 203 -2.77 -6.56 -24.48
N VAL A 204 -2.73 -5.37 -25.08
CA VAL A 204 -2.92 -4.07 -24.40
C VAL A 204 -4.20 -3.45 -24.95
N HIS A 205 -5.01 -2.93 -24.05
CA HIS A 205 -6.25 -2.23 -24.33
C HIS A 205 -6.14 -0.79 -23.82
N ILE A 206 -6.48 0.18 -24.66
CA ILE A 206 -6.50 1.59 -24.26
C ILE A 206 -7.95 2.03 -24.10
N TYR A 207 -8.28 2.52 -22.91
CA TYR A 207 -9.59 3.07 -22.54
C TYR A 207 -9.50 4.59 -22.38
N ASP A 208 -10.63 5.28 -22.58
CA ASP A 208 -10.75 6.69 -22.19
C ASP A 208 -11.35 6.76 -20.77
N ALA A 209 -10.56 7.25 -19.83
CA ALA A 209 -10.93 7.36 -18.43
C ALA A 209 -11.93 8.49 -18.13
N ARG A 210 -12.30 9.29 -19.12
CA ARG A 210 -13.33 10.36 -19.02
C ARG A 210 -14.63 9.99 -19.69
N ALA A 211 -14.62 8.94 -20.53
CA ALA A 211 -15.81 8.46 -21.22
C ALA A 211 -16.49 7.36 -20.42
N ASP A 212 -17.81 7.42 -20.30
CA ASP A 212 -18.62 6.36 -19.68
C ASP A 212 -18.81 5.20 -20.68
N SER A 213 -17.72 4.52 -21.02
CA SER A 213 -17.69 3.40 -21.96
C SER A 213 -16.83 2.27 -21.41
N ASN A 214 -17.36 1.05 -21.48
CA ASN A 214 -16.61 -0.16 -21.14
C ASN A 214 -15.85 -0.74 -22.36
N GLU A 215 -15.91 -0.09 -23.52
CA GLU A 215 -15.21 -0.56 -24.71
C GLU A 215 -13.85 0.13 -24.86
N PRO A 216 -12.79 -0.61 -25.22
CA PRO A 216 -11.49 -0.05 -25.46
C PRO A 216 -11.46 0.77 -26.77
N LEU A 217 -10.75 1.90 -26.76
CA LEU A 217 -10.49 2.70 -27.96
C LEU A 217 -9.65 1.93 -28.98
N ILE A 218 -8.62 1.23 -28.48
CA ILE A 218 -7.68 0.45 -29.28
C ILE A 218 -7.30 -0.80 -28.50
N SER A 219 -7.19 -1.94 -29.21
CA SER A 219 -6.71 -3.20 -28.64
C SER A 219 -5.72 -3.85 -29.58
N LYS A 220 -4.52 -4.16 -29.10
CA LYS A 220 -3.48 -4.77 -29.95
C LYS A 220 -2.56 -5.66 -29.14
N LYS A 221 -2.03 -6.67 -29.79
CA LYS A 221 -0.95 -7.50 -29.27
C LYS A 221 0.38 -6.76 -29.38
N VAL A 222 1.03 -6.48 -28.25
CA VAL A 222 2.30 -5.77 -28.18
C VAL A 222 3.48 -6.70 -27.87
N HIS A 223 3.26 -7.69 -27.02
CA HIS A 223 4.27 -8.64 -26.58
C HIS A 223 3.98 -10.07 -27.07
N MET A 224 4.92 -10.98 -26.84
CA MET A 224 4.72 -12.42 -27.06
C MET A 224 4.16 -13.11 -25.81
N GLY A 225 4.41 -12.57 -24.63
CA GLY A 225 3.93 -13.04 -23.34
C GLY A 225 3.05 -12.01 -22.60
N PRO A 226 2.46 -12.38 -21.46
CA PRO A 226 1.69 -11.45 -20.63
C PRO A 226 2.56 -10.30 -20.11
N ILE A 227 2.01 -9.09 -20.10
CA ILE A 227 2.72 -7.89 -19.70
C ILE A 227 2.58 -7.71 -18.18
N LYS A 228 3.70 -7.57 -17.49
CA LYS A 228 3.76 -7.35 -16.03
C LYS A 228 3.86 -5.89 -15.63
N VAL A 229 4.58 -5.09 -16.38
CA VAL A 229 4.88 -3.68 -16.05
C VAL A 229 4.81 -2.83 -17.28
N MET A 230 4.21 -1.65 -17.16
CA MET A 230 4.18 -0.60 -18.17
C MET A 230 4.57 0.73 -17.54
N ARG A 231 5.24 1.61 -18.29
CA ARG A 231 5.55 2.99 -17.89
C ARG A 231 5.51 3.91 -19.08
N TYR A 232 4.80 5.00 -18.94
CA TYR A 232 4.68 6.04 -19.96
C TYR A 232 5.74 7.13 -19.78
N ASN A 233 6.33 7.53 -20.88
CA ASN A 233 7.24 8.66 -20.95
C ASN A 233 6.52 9.84 -21.64
N PRO A 234 6.08 10.85 -20.90
CA PRO A 234 5.33 11.96 -21.48
C PRO A 234 6.19 12.89 -22.36
N VAL A 235 7.52 12.86 -22.21
CA VAL A 235 8.44 13.69 -23.00
C VAL A 235 8.52 13.17 -24.44
N PHE A 236 8.61 11.85 -24.61
CA PHE A 236 8.74 11.19 -25.91
C PHE A 236 7.45 10.51 -26.38
N ASP A 237 6.34 10.68 -25.66
CA ASP A 237 5.03 10.09 -25.99
C ASP A 237 5.11 8.59 -26.31
N THR A 238 5.82 7.88 -25.46
CA THR A 238 6.15 6.48 -25.68
C THR A 238 6.01 5.70 -24.40
N VAL A 239 5.45 4.51 -24.49
CA VAL A 239 5.37 3.56 -23.37
C VAL A 239 6.47 2.54 -23.47
N ILE A 240 7.10 2.25 -22.33
CA ILE A 240 7.98 1.09 -22.15
C ILE A 240 7.19 0.03 -21.40
N SER A 241 7.19 -1.20 -21.89
CA SER A 241 6.56 -2.32 -21.21
C SER A 241 7.48 -3.53 -21.15
N ALA A 242 7.25 -4.38 -20.17
CA ALA A 242 8.00 -5.61 -19.98
C ALA A 242 7.05 -6.79 -19.75
N ASP A 243 7.35 -7.92 -20.39
CA ASP A 243 6.63 -9.17 -20.25
C ASP A 243 7.14 -10.03 -19.09
N ASP A 244 6.52 -11.19 -18.89
CA ASP A 244 6.86 -12.18 -17.87
C ASP A 244 8.24 -12.84 -18.07
N LYS A 245 8.83 -12.74 -19.28
CA LYS A 245 10.16 -13.24 -19.63
C LYS A 245 11.25 -12.18 -19.54
N GLY A 246 10.88 -10.92 -19.23
CA GLY A 246 11.83 -9.80 -19.17
C GLY A 246 12.16 -9.19 -20.54
N ILE A 247 11.33 -9.41 -21.56
CA ILE A 247 11.47 -8.75 -22.86
C ILE A 247 10.86 -7.36 -22.74
N ILE A 248 11.62 -6.35 -23.16
CA ILE A 248 11.21 -4.94 -23.11
C ILE A 248 10.78 -4.49 -24.50
N GLU A 249 9.62 -3.84 -24.59
CA GLU A 249 9.05 -3.26 -25.80
C GLU A 249 8.78 -1.77 -25.62
N TYR A 250 8.95 -1.02 -26.73
CA TYR A 250 8.58 0.39 -26.86
C TYR A 250 7.41 0.51 -27.81
N TRP A 251 6.42 1.31 -27.47
CA TRP A 251 5.26 1.54 -28.33
C TRP A 251 4.60 2.90 -28.08
N SER A 252 4.02 3.46 -29.13
CA SER A 252 3.25 4.71 -29.07
C SER A 252 1.85 4.44 -28.53
N PRO A 253 1.31 5.26 -27.59
CA PRO A 253 -0.05 5.09 -27.07
C PRO A 253 -1.14 5.26 -28.14
N HIS A 254 -0.86 5.99 -29.23
CA HIS A 254 -1.85 6.27 -30.26
C HIS A 254 -2.02 5.13 -31.29
N THR A 255 -0.92 4.41 -31.59
CA THR A 255 -0.89 3.39 -32.65
C THR A 255 -0.61 1.98 -32.15
N LEU A 256 -0.11 1.84 -30.91
CA LEU A 256 0.43 0.61 -30.33
C LEU A 256 1.51 -0.02 -31.25
N GLN A 257 2.29 0.82 -31.94
CA GLN A 257 3.41 0.44 -32.81
C GLN A 257 4.72 1.02 -32.31
N PHE A 258 5.83 0.48 -32.82
CA PHE A 258 7.16 0.96 -32.47
C PHE A 258 7.32 2.44 -32.84
N PRO A 259 7.84 3.31 -31.95
CA PRO A 259 7.96 4.76 -32.16
C PRO A 259 9.28 5.12 -32.88
N GLU A 260 9.32 4.98 -34.20
CA GLU A 260 10.55 5.17 -34.99
C GLU A 260 11.15 6.58 -34.89
N SER A 261 10.32 7.60 -34.66
CA SER A 261 10.75 8.99 -34.54
C SER A 261 11.37 9.36 -33.21
N GLU A 262 10.96 8.64 -32.13
CA GLU A 262 11.28 9.00 -30.75
C GLU A 262 12.52 8.28 -30.21
N VAL A 263 12.91 7.18 -30.86
CA VAL A 263 14.08 6.38 -30.49
C VAL A 263 15.14 6.41 -31.56
N SER A 264 16.41 6.23 -31.19
CA SER A 264 17.55 6.26 -32.14
C SER A 264 17.98 4.87 -32.61
N PHE A 265 17.37 3.78 -32.12
CA PHE A 265 17.68 2.42 -32.54
C PHE A 265 16.54 1.85 -33.39
N ARG A 266 16.92 1.11 -34.44
CA ARG A 266 15.95 0.33 -35.24
C ARG A 266 15.86 -1.12 -34.85
N LEU A 267 16.97 -1.70 -34.47
CA LEU A 267 17.05 -3.10 -34.04
C LEU A 267 17.37 -3.17 -32.56
N LYS A 268 16.71 -4.04 -31.85
CA LYS A 268 16.99 -4.28 -30.41
C LYS A 268 18.39 -4.86 -30.18
N SER A 269 18.99 -5.50 -31.19
CA SER A 269 20.38 -5.97 -31.14
C SER A 269 21.37 -4.85 -30.84
N ASP A 270 21.05 -3.62 -31.25
CA ASP A 270 21.91 -2.45 -31.07
C ASP A 270 21.79 -1.83 -29.68
N THR A 271 20.92 -2.40 -28.83
CA THR A 271 20.60 -1.97 -27.47
C THR A 271 21.08 -2.98 -26.44
N ASN A 272 21.00 -2.58 -25.16
CA ASN A 272 21.21 -3.48 -24.05
C ASN A 272 19.85 -3.95 -23.43
N LEU A 273 18.73 -3.79 -24.10
CA LEU A 273 17.41 -4.14 -23.58
C LEU A 273 17.23 -5.66 -23.33
N PHE A 274 18.03 -6.51 -23.99
CA PHE A 274 18.08 -7.94 -23.74
C PHE A 274 18.87 -8.35 -22.52
N GLU A 275 19.45 -7.41 -21.77
CA GLU A 275 20.27 -7.71 -20.58
C GLU A 275 19.48 -8.45 -19.51
N ILE A 276 18.21 -8.10 -19.33
CA ILE A 276 17.30 -8.75 -18.37
C ILE A 276 17.09 -10.23 -18.77
N LEU A 277 16.78 -10.48 -20.03
CA LEU A 277 16.60 -11.84 -20.56
C LEU A 277 17.90 -12.66 -20.47
N LYS A 278 19.05 -12.07 -20.78
CA LYS A 278 20.38 -12.72 -20.65
C LYS A 278 20.67 -13.11 -19.21
N SER A 279 20.27 -12.26 -18.25
CA SER A 279 20.43 -12.53 -16.81
C SER A 279 19.40 -13.53 -16.28
N LYS A 280 18.52 -14.08 -17.13
CA LYS A 280 17.44 -15.02 -16.76
C LYS A 280 16.57 -14.53 -15.60
N THR A 281 16.28 -13.22 -15.59
CA THR A 281 15.48 -12.56 -14.58
C THR A 281 14.29 -11.86 -15.22
N THR A 282 13.35 -11.38 -14.40
CA THR A 282 12.15 -10.67 -14.84
C THR A 282 12.22 -9.21 -14.41
N VAL A 283 11.31 -8.39 -14.91
CA VAL A 283 11.19 -7.01 -14.50
C VAL A 283 10.18 -6.90 -13.36
N SER A 284 10.58 -6.30 -12.23
CA SER A 284 9.70 -6.03 -11.08
C SER A 284 9.05 -4.66 -11.14
N ALA A 285 9.81 -3.64 -11.53
CA ALA A 285 9.30 -2.29 -11.72
C ALA A 285 10.15 -1.53 -12.75
N ILE A 286 9.51 -0.59 -13.45
CA ILE A 286 10.12 0.36 -14.37
C ILE A 286 9.76 1.76 -13.88
N GLU A 287 10.72 2.68 -13.84
CA GLU A 287 10.47 4.08 -13.53
C GLU A 287 11.22 4.97 -14.52
N VAL A 288 10.54 5.98 -15.07
CA VAL A 288 11.11 6.93 -16.05
C VAL A 288 11.56 8.19 -15.31
N SER A 289 12.70 8.72 -15.69
CA SER A 289 13.19 9.99 -15.12
C SER A 289 12.28 11.16 -15.53
N PRO A 290 12.12 12.20 -14.69
CA PRO A 290 11.28 13.36 -14.99
C PRO A 290 11.68 14.11 -16.26
N ASP A 291 12.95 14.07 -16.67
CA ASP A 291 13.43 14.63 -17.93
C ASP A 291 13.20 13.71 -19.16
N GLY A 292 12.67 12.52 -18.93
CA GLY A 292 12.38 11.53 -19.96
C GLY A 292 13.59 10.82 -20.56
N LYS A 293 14.82 11.23 -20.23
CA LYS A 293 16.03 10.77 -20.90
C LYS A 293 16.52 9.40 -20.44
N GLN A 294 16.10 8.95 -19.27
CA GLN A 294 16.55 7.75 -18.63
C GLN A 294 15.37 6.97 -18.04
N PHE A 295 15.57 5.69 -17.80
CA PHE A 295 14.66 4.90 -17.01
C PHE A 295 15.44 3.85 -16.20
N SER A 296 14.90 3.50 -15.06
CA SER A 296 15.43 2.47 -14.18
C SER A 296 14.56 1.21 -14.24
N ILE A 297 15.20 0.07 -14.15
CA ILE A 297 14.57 -1.25 -14.03
C ILE A 297 15.05 -1.89 -12.73
N THR A 298 14.12 -2.33 -11.92
CA THR A 298 14.39 -3.21 -10.78
C THR A 298 14.01 -4.63 -11.13
N SER A 299 14.78 -5.60 -10.68
CA SER A 299 14.59 -7.01 -10.97
C SER A 299 14.73 -7.86 -9.71
N PRO A 300 14.16 -9.08 -9.66
CA PRO A 300 14.29 -10.00 -8.51
C PRO A 300 15.73 -10.42 -8.19
N ASP A 301 16.66 -10.31 -9.16
CA ASP A 301 18.09 -10.53 -8.96
C ASP A 301 18.77 -9.46 -8.10
N ARG A 302 18.00 -8.51 -7.55
CA ARG A 302 18.45 -7.38 -6.74
C ARG A 302 19.39 -6.42 -7.45
N ARG A 303 19.37 -6.42 -8.77
CA ARG A 303 20.10 -5.47 -9.58
C ARG A 303 19.17 -4.37 -10.07
N ILE A 304 19.62 -3.13 -9.94
CA ILE A 304 18.95 -1.97 -10.49
C ILE A 304 19.73 -1.50 -11.69
N ARG A 305 19.08 -1.54 -12.84
CA ARG A 305 19.69 -1.19 -14.12
C ARG A 305 19.12 0.16 -14.61
N VAL A 306 19.98 1.09 -14.94
CA VAL A 306 19.60 2.40 -15.49
C VAL A 306 19.98 2.44 -16.95
N PHE A 307 19.02 2.77 -17.81
CA PHE A 307 19.17 2.83 -19.25
C PHE A 307 18.97 4.27 -19.78
N TRP A 308 19.60 4.56 -20.91
CA TRP A 308 19.24 5.71 -21.71
C TRP A 308 17.98 5.41 -22.52
N PHE A 309 16.99 6.29 -22.47
CA PHE A 309 15.68 6.05 -23.10
C PHE A 309 15.79 5.93 -24.63
N ARG A 310 16.37 6.94 -25.30
CA ARG A 310 16.43 6.99 -26.76
C ARG A 310 17.28 5.91 -27.39
N THR A 311 18.40 5.54 -26.76
CA THR A 311 19.35 4.58 -27.32
C THR A 311 19.14 3.15 -26.82
N GLY A 312 18.34 2.95 -25.78
CA GLY A 312 18.19 1.65 -25.13
C GLY A 312 19.49 1.06 -24.56
N LYS A 313 20.55 1.88 -24.44
CA LYS A 313 21.85 1.46 -23.94
C LYS A 313 21.90 1.52 -22.42
N LEU A 314 22.55 0.54 -21.80
CA LEU A 314 22.75 0.45 -20.37
C LEU A 314 23.73 1.54 -19.91
N ARG A 315 23.28 2.42 -19.02
CA ARG A 315 24.11 3.46 -18.42
C ARG A 315 24.86 2.96 -17.19
N ARG A 316 24.13 2.23 -16.26
CA ARG A 316 24.67 1.76 -14.99
C ARG A 316 23.93 0.55 -14.47
N VAL A 317 24.63 -0.24 -13.65
CA VAL A 317 24.06 -1.32 -12.85
C VAL A 317 24.46 -1.09 -11.40
N TYR A 318 23.48 -1.18 -10.49
CA TYR A 318 23.69 -1.19 -9.04
C TYR A 318 23.35 -2.60 -8.56
N ASP A 319 24.35 -3.28 -8.04
CA ASP A 319 24.21 -4.64 -7.52
C ASP A 319 23.99 -4.57 -6.01
N GLU A 320 22.82 -5.02 -5.58
CA GLU A 320 22.39 -5.09 -4.17
C GLU A 320 22.18 -6.55 -3.74
N SER A 321 22.89 -7.47 -4.38
CA SER A 321 22.87 -8.88 -4.01
C SER A 321 23.35 -9.11 -2.59
N LEU A 322 22.96 -10.23 -1.99
CA LEU A 322 23.34 -10.55 -0.61
C LEU A 322 24.84 -10.73 -0.44
N GLU A 323 25.53 -11.18 -1.49
CA GLU A 323 26.99 -11.32 -1.53
C GLU A 323 27.66 -9.96 -1.40
N VAL A 324 27.25 -8.99 -2.24
CA VAL A 324 27.76 -7.61 -2.17
C VAL A 324 27.45 -6.96 -0.81
N ALA A 325 26.26 -7.21 -0.25
CA ALA A 325 25.92 -6.71 1.09
C ALA A 325 26.81 -7.29 2.18
N GLN A 326 27.19 -8.57 2.10
CA GLN A 326 28.14 -9.20 3.03
C GLN A 326 29.55 -8.63 2.89
N ASP A 327 30.01 -8.38 1.67
CA ASP A 327 31.33 -7.78 1.41
C ASP A 327 31.39 -6.33 1.91
N LEU A 328 30.33 -5.57 1.72
CA LEU A 328 30.20 -4.21 2.28
C LEU A 328 30.19 -4.22 3.81
N GLN A 329 29.55 -5.22 4.44
CA GLN A 329 29.56 -5.38 5.90
C GLN A 329 30.97 -5.69 6.45
N ARG A 330 31.79 -6.41 5.68
CA ARG A 330 33.18 -6.73 6.03
C ARG A 330 34.14 -5.56 5.78
N SER A 331 33.75 -4.64 4.91
CA SER A 331 34.57 -3.48 4.58
C SER A 331 34.62 -2.47 5.75
N ASP A 332 35.71 -1.68 5.83
CA ASP A 332 35.87 -0.64 6.83
C ASP A 332 35.09 0.66 6.55
N ALA A 333 34.12 0.61 5.64
CA ALA A 333 33.32 1.77 5.27
C ALA A 333 32.16 2.00 6.28
N PRO A 334 32.20 3.00 7.14
CA PRO A 334 31.22 3.21 8.23
C PRO A 334 29.81 3.48 7.70
N LEU A 335 29.69 4.00 6.48
CA LEU A 335 28.38 4.26 5.85
C LEU A 335 27.55 2.98 5.65
N TYR A 336 28.21 1.84 5.39
CA TYR A 336 27.54 0.58 5.04
C TYR A 336 27.52 -0.43 6.20
N ARG A 337 28.31 -0.21 7.25
CA ARG A 337 28.42 -1.15 8.35
C ARG A 337 27.22 -1.06 9.30
N LEU A 338 26.69 -2.22 9.67
CA LEU A 338 25.66 -2.41 10.70
C LEU A 338 26.24 -3.21 11.88
N GLU A 339 25.56 -3.22 13.01
CA GLU A 339 25.84 -4.18 14.07
C GLU A 339 25.61 -5.62 13.57
N ALA A 340 26.41 -6.57 14.02
CA ALA A 340 26.37 -7.94 13.53
C ALA A 340 25.00 -8.61 13.73
N ILE A 341 24.32 -8.31 14.86
CA ILE A 341 22.99 -8.83 15.20
C ILE A 341 21.96 -8.25 14.23
N ASP A 342 22.00 -6.96 13.96
CA ASP A 342 21.05 -6.28 13.08
C ASP A 342 21.23 -6.69 11.62
N PHE A 343 22.48 -6.83 11.18
CA PHE A 343 22.79 -7.38 9.87
C PHE A 343 22.23 -8.80 9.69
N GLY A 344 22.41 -9.65 10.71
CA GLY A 344 21.86 -11.01 10.72
C GLY A 344 20.34 -11.06 10.63
N ARG A 345 19.64 -10.19 11.37
CA ARG A 345 18.18 -10.05 11.32
C ARG A 345 17.70 -9.63 9.93
N ARG A 346 18.32 -8.60 9.35
CA ARG A 346 17.97 -8.10 8.01
C ARG A 346 18.25 -9.14 6.92
N MET A 347 19.34 -9.90 7.02
CA MET A 347 19.62 -11.02 6.14
C MET A 347 18.56 -12.13 6.21
N ALA A 348 18.04 -12.41 7.40
CA ALA A 348 16.95 -13.39 7.58
C ALA A 348 15.67 -12.93 6.87
N VAL A 349 15.30 -11.63 7.03
CA VAL A 349 14.15 -11.03 6.35
C VAL A 349 14.32 -11.06 4.82
N GLU A 350 15.51 -10.79 4.31
CA GLU A 350 15.78 -10.89 2.85
C GLU A 350 15.59 -12.30 2.30
N LYS A 351 16.03 -13.31 3.04
CA LYS A 351 15.78 -14.73 2.66
C LYS A 351 14.30 -15.11 2.75
N GLU A 352 13.54 -14.47 3.63
CA GLU A 352 12.09 -14.64 3.71
C GLU A 352 11.38 -13.99 2.53
N ILE A 353 11.81 -12.79 2.11
CA ILE A 353 11.29 -12.11 0.90
C ILE A 353 11.49 -12.97 -0.33
N GLU A 354 12.64 -13.61 -0.51
CA GLU A 354 12.91 -14.52 -1.64
C GLU A 354 11.92 -15.70 -1.72
N LYS A 355 11.47 -16.18 -0.56
CA LYS A 355 10.51 -17.29 -0.46
C LYS A 355 9.06 -16.84 -0.61
N THR A 356 8.80 -15.54 -0.48
CA THR A 356 7.45 -14.97 -0.46
C THR A 356 7.11 -14.40 -1.82
N GLU A 357 6.30 -15.10 -2.61
CA GLU A 357 5.83 -14.65 -3.93
C GLU A 357 4.93 -13.41 -3.85
N THR A 358 4.39 -13.10 -2.66
CA THR A 358 3.40 -12.03 -2.41
C THR A 358 4.02 -10.71 -1.98
N ALA A 359 5.34 -10.62 -1.89
CA ALA A 359 5.99 -9.38 -1.46
C ALA A 359 5.78 -8.27 -2.51
N PRO A 360 5.42 -7.04 -2.08
CA PRO A 360 5.35 -5.91 -3.01
C PRO A 360 6.70 -5.71 -3.70
N PRO A 361 6.72 -5.50 -5.02
CA PRO A 361 7.98 -5.30 -5.74
C PRO A 361 8.61 -3.97 -5.30
N SER A 362 9.91 -3.98 -5.05
CA SER A 362 10.68 -2.76 -4.83
C SER A 362 10.78 -1.96 -6.13
N ASN A 363 10.84 -0.64 -6.03
CA ASN A 363 11.07 0.27 -7.15
C ASN A 363 12.30 1.15 -6.91
N ALA A 364 12.79 1.77 -7.99
CA ALA A 364 13.88 2.73 -7.95
C ALA A 364 13.43 4.00 -8.68
N ILE A 365 13.21 5.08 -7.92
CA ILE A 365 12.66 6.34 -8.42
C ILE A 365 13.75 7.38 -8.63
N PHE A 366 13.53 8.28 -9.57
CA PHE A 366 14.39 9.45 -9.78
C PHE A 366 13.86 10.65 -8.99
N ASP A 367 14.78 11.52 -8.58
CA ASP A 367 14.42 12.84 -8.09
C ASP A 367 13.96 13.75 -9.25
N GLU A 368 13.35 14.89 -8.94
CA GLU A 368 12.86 15.83 -9.96
C GLU A 368 13.98 16.39 -10.87
N SER A 369 15.22 16.47 -10.35
CA SER A 369 16.37 16.91 -11.14
C SER A 369 16.91 15.85 -12.09
N SER A 370 16.45 14.60 -11.99
CA SER A 370 16.95 13.41 -12.71
C SER A 370 18.44 13.09 -12.45
N ASN A 371 19.02 13.67 -11.38
CA ASN A 371 20.41 13.47 -11.00
C ASN A 371 20.62 12.44 -9.90
N PHE A 372 19.58 12.14 -9.14
CA PHE A 372 19.62 11.16 -8.04
C PHE A 372 18.68 10.01 -8.31
N LEU A 373 19.13 8.81 -7.91
CA LEU A 373 18.33 7.59 -7.91
C LEU A 373 18.11 7.17 -6.46
N ILE A 374 16.86 6.88 -6.10
CA ILE A 374 16.44 6.52 -4.76
C ILE A 374 15.81 5.12 -4.80
N TYR A 375 16.29 4.22 -3.97
CA TYR A 375 15.77 2.86 -3.90
C TYR A 375 16.01 2.20 -2.53
N ALA A 376 15.17 1.26 -2.18
CA ALA A 376 15.23 0.54 -0.92
C ALA A 376 16.14 -0.68 -1.01
N THR A 377 17.01 -0.86 0.01
CA THR A 377 17.98 -1.96 0.11
C THR A 377 17.89 -2.61 1.49
N LEU A 378 18.68 -3.66 1.70
CA LEU A 378 18.88 -4.27 3.02
C LEU A 378 19.36 -3.26 4.07
N LEU A 379 20.20 -2.30 3.69
CA LEU A 379 20.76 -1.29 4.61
C LEU A 379 19.79 -0.16 4.94
N GLY A 380 18.70 0.00 4.18
CA GLY A 380 17.81 1.13 4.23
C GLY A 380 17.53 1.69 2.83
N ILE A 381 17.10 2.92 2.73
CA ILE A 381 16.80 3.59 1.46
C ILE A 381 18.03 4.39 1.03
N LYS A 382 18.67 3.97 -0.07
CA LYS A 382 19.85 4.63 -0.62
C LYS A 382 19.47 5.78 -1.56
N ILE A 383 20.17 6.89 -1.43
CA ILE A 383 20.12 8.03 -2.36
C ILE A 383 21.47 8.09 -3.08
N VAL A 384 21.47 7.79 -4.38
CA VAL A 384 22.67 7.67 -5.20
C VAL A 384 22.76 8.82 -6.20
N ASN A 385 23.87 9.54 -6.20
CA ASN A 385 24.16 10.55 -7.23
C ASN A 385 24.57 9.84 -8.52
N LEU A 386 23.77 9.98 -9.58
CA LEU A 386 23.98 9.38 -10.90
C LEU A 386 25.17 10.00 -11.64
N HIS A 387 25.58 11.22 -11.29
CA HIS A 387 26.69 11.91 -11.91
C HIS A 387 28.04 11.43 -11.35
N THR A 388 28.19 11.48 -10.05
CA THR A 388 29.41 11.05 -9.34
C THR A 388 29.48 9.54 -9.12
N ASN A 389 28.36 8.85 -9.20
CA ASN A 389 28.19 7.43 -8.90
C ASN A 389 28.55 7.07 -7.43
N LYS A 390 28.18 7.94 -6.51
CA LYS A 390 28.38 7.74 -5.09
C LYS A 390 27.04 7.73 -4.35
N VAL A 391 26.96 6.94 -3.29
CA VAL A 391 25.85 7.00 -2.33
C VAL A 391 26.00 8.27 -1.53
N SER A 392 25.02 9.16 -1.60
CA SER A 392 25.03 10.44 -0.87
C SER A 392 24.46 10.26 0.54
N ARG A 393 23.39 9.45 0.70
CA ARG A 393 22.73 9.21 1.99
C ARG A 393 22.10 7.80 2.01
N ILE A 394 21.89 7.28 3.24
CA ILE A 394 21.09 6.07 3.50
C ILE A 394 20.07 6.42 4.59
N LEU A 395 18.79 6.46 4.25
CA LEU A 395 17.71 6.73 5.20
C LEU A 395 17.21 5.41 5.81
N GLY A 396 16.75 5.48 7.07
CA GLY A 396 16.19 4.30 7.76
C GLY A 396 17.24 3.22 8.07
N LYS A 397 18.53 3.56 8.08
CA LYS A 397 19.60 2.63 8.46
C LYS A 397 19.45 2.16 9.91
N VAL A 398 18.91 3.00 10.77
CA VAL A 398 18.72 2.77 12.22
C VAL A 398 17.46 1.92 12.51
N GLU A 399 16.55 1.79 11.53
CA GLU A 399 15.27 1.08 11.67
C GLU A 399 15.48 -0.43 11.49
N ASN A 400 15.86 -1.11 12.57
CA ASN A 400 16.31 -2.51 12.53
C ASN A 400 15.23 -3.54 12.28
N ASN A 401 13.95 -3.18 12.49
CA ASN A 401 12.81 -4.10 12.40
C ASN A 401 12.05 -4.02 11.08
N ASP A 402 12.37 -3.02 10.22
CA ASP A 402 11.58 -2.73 9.04
C ASP A 402 12.41 -2.82 7.76
N ARG A 403 11.94 -3.63 6.82
CA ARG A 403 12.50 -3.74 5.48
C ARG A 403 11.63 -2.97 4.51
N PHE A 404 12.07 -1.77 4.15
CA PHE A 404 11.36 -0.91 3.18
C PHE A 404 11.41 -1.52 1.78
N LEU A 405 10.30 -1.44 1.04
CA LEU A 405 10.16 -2.02 -0.28
C LEU A 405 9.79 -0.95 -1.32
N ARG A 406 8.53 -0.56 -1.39
CA ARG A 406 8.07 0.42 -2.37
C ARG A 406 8.11 1.82 -1.80
N ILE A 407 8.57 2.76 -2.62
CA ILE A 407 8.81 4.15 -2.22
C ILE A 407 8.13 5.11 -3.20
N ALA A 408 7.75 6.29 -2.71
CA ALA A 408 7.22 7.39 -3.50
C ALA A 408 7.71 8.73 -2.92
N LEU A 409 8.16 9.65 -3.76
CA LEU A 409 8.80 10.91 -3.37
C LEU A 409 7.95 12.10 -3.77
N TYR A 410 7.76 13.03 -2.83
CA TYR A 410 7.20 14.35 -3.05
C TYR A 410 8.25 15.42 -2.80
N GLN A 411 8.48 16.33 -3.76
CA GLN A 411 9.48 17.41 -3.69
C GLN A 411 8.88 18.81 -3.84
N GLY A 412 7.54 18.93 -3.75
CA GLY A 412 6.81 20.18 -3.86
C GLY A 412 6.14 20.39 -5.22
N ASP A 413 5.30 21.42 -5.33
CA ASP A 413 4.55 21.74 -6.55
C ASP A 413 5.46 22.24 -7.67
N ARG A 414 5.33 21.63 -8.86
CA ARG A 414 6.06 22.02 -10.06
C ARG A 414 5.58 23.36 -10.64
N SER A 415 4.31 23.75 -10.37
CA SER A 415 3.70 24.96 -10.94
C SER A 415 4.31 26.25 -10.38
N SER A 416 4.66 26.24 -9.10
CA SER A 416 5.26 27.39 -8.42
C SER A 416 6.72 27.66 -8.83
N LYS A 417 7.41 26.65 -9.38
CA LYS A 417 8.83 26.77 -9.80
C LYS A 417 9.04 27.47 -11.16
N LYS A 418 8.01 27.60 -12.01
CA LYS A 418 8.12 28.27 -13.33
C LYS A 418 8.28 29.79 -13.26
N VAL A 419 8.05 30.43 -12.14
CA VAL A 419 8.06 31.92 -12.01
C VAL A 419 9.38 32.46 -11.47
N ARG A 420 10.31 31.63 -10.97
CA ARG A 420 11.61 32.11 -10.47
C ARG A 420 12.75 31.87 -11.45
N LYS A 421 12.80 32.66 -12.55
CA LYS A 421 14.08 33.04 -13.15
C LYS A 421 14.78 33.94 -12.13
N ILE A 422 15.86 33.44 -11.54
CA ILE A 422 16.73 34.25 -10.68
C ILE A 422 17.25 35.45 -11.48
N PRO A 423 16.87 36.68 -11.15
CA PRO A 423 17.61 37.83 -11.66
C PRO A 423 18.94 37.87 -10.88
N ALA A 424 20.04 37.79 -11.60
CA ALA A 424 21.30 38.20 -11.02
C ALA A 424 21.18 39.72 -10.68
N ALA A 425 21.47 40.07 -9.44
CA ALA A 425 21.49 41.39 -8.84
C ALA A 425 20.14 41.91 -8.25
N ALA A 426 19.95 41.62 -6.94
CA ALA A 426 19.54 42.61 -5.97
C ALA A 426 19.59 41.95 -4.57
N ALA A 427 20.63 42.23 -3.82
CA ALA A 427 20.71 42.02 -2.40
C ALA A 427 19.81 43.07 -1.71
N ASN A 428 18.63 42.68 -1.25
CA ASN A 428 17.93 43.31 -0.14
C ASN A 428 17.31 42.21 0.73
N ALA A 429 17.95 41.97 1.85
CA ALA A 429 17.50 41.17 2.95
C ALA A 429 16.25 41.81 3.55
N ASN A 430 15.07 41.19 3.41
CA ASN A 430 13.91 41.20 4.32
C ASN A 430 12.62 40.82 3.57
N GLU A 431 12.67 39.83 2.69
CA GLU A 431 11.44 39.18 2.23
C GLU A 431 11.29 37.85 2.97
N SER A 432 10.16 37.72 3.67
CA SER A 432 9.69 36.51 4.33
C SER A 432 9.90 35.30 3.41
N LYS A 433 10.83 34.42 3.77
CA LYS A 433 11.01 33.12 3.13
C LYS A 433 9.70 32.34 3.37
N GLU A 434 8.85 32.27 2.36
CA GLU A 434 7.81 31.24 2.36
C GLU A 434 8.49 29.90 2.56
N PRO A 435 8.04 29.07 3.49
CA PRO A 435 8.67 27.82 3.79
C PRO A 435 8.62 26.95 2.53
N PHE A 436 9.78 26.53 2.04
CA PHE A 436 9.87 25.49 1.00
C PHE A 436 9.05 24.29 1.48
N SER A 437 8.15 23.80 0.64
CA SER A 437 7.44 22.56 0.90
C SER A 437 8.47 21.48 1.26
N ASP A 438 8.28 20.86 2.44
CA ASP A 438 9.23 19.88 2.98
C ASP A 438 9.20 18.60 2.12
N PRO A 439 10.35 18.17 1.56
CA PRO A 439 10.40 16.97 0.75
C PRO A 439 10.04 15.76 1.62
N THR A 440 9.14 14.94 1.09
CA THR A 440 8.58 13.83 1.82
C THR A 440 8.70 12.55 1.03
N LEU A 441 9.36 11.55 1.60
CA LEU A 441 9.42 10.19 1.06
C LEU A 441 8.47 9.30 1.84
N LEU A 442 7.53 8.72 1.13
CA LEU A 442 6.60 7.75 1.67
C LEU A 442 7.06 6.34 1.27
N CYS A 443 7.00 5.40 2.19
CA CYS A 443 7.35 4.01 1.89
C CYS A 443 6.48 3.00 2.64
N CYS A 444 6.36 1.80 2.09
CA CYS A 444 5.84 0.64 2.78
C CYS A 444 6.97 -0.33 3.13
N ALA A 445 6.74 -1.20 4.11
CA ALA A 445 7.69 -2.21 4.53
C ALA A 445 7.10 -3.62 4.46
N PHE A 446 7.99 -4.62 4.36
CA PHE A 446 7.63 -6.02 4.23
C PHE A 446 6.74 -6.50 5.38
N LYS A 447 5.58 -7.08 5.06
CA LYS A 447 4.58 -7.60 6.02
C LYS A 447 4.14 -6.58 7.08
N ARG A 448 4.21 -5.27 6.79
CA ARG A 448 3.76 -4.23 7.71
C ARG A 448 2.45 -3.60 7.25
N HIS A 449 1.59 -3.35 8.22
CA HIS A 449 0.30 -2.67 8.04
C HIS A 449 0.44 -1.15 8.17
N ARG A 450 1.60 -0.60 7.81
CA ARG A 450 1.95 0.80 8.01
C ARG A 450 2.63 1.40 6.79
N ILE A 451 2.42 2.69 6.63
CA ILE A 451 3.23 3.54 5.77
C ILE A 451 4.17 4.37 6.64
N TYR A 452 5.38 4.58 6.17
CA TYR A 452 6.44 5.30 6.86
C TYR A 452 6.77 6.57 6.08
N LEU A 453 6.90 7.67 6.81
CA LEU A 453 7.15 8.99 6.26
C LEU A 453 8.54 9.47 6.70
N PHE A 454 9.42 9.70 5.71
CA PHE A 454 10.72 10.34 5.90
C PHE A 454 10.66 11.77 5.38
N SER A 455 11.17 12.70 6.18
CA SER A 455 11.28 14.12 5.84
C SER A 455 12.72 14.62 6.13
N ARG A 456 12.87 15.91 6.34
CA ARG A 456 14.12 16.47 6.87
C ARG A 456 14.19 16.43 8.40
N ARG A 457 13.06 16.19 9.06
CA ARG A 457 12.94 16.19 10.52
C ARG A 457 13.18 14.80 11.06
N GLU A 458 13.98 14.72 12.10
CA GLU A 458 14.03 13.53 12.96
C GLU A 458 12.78 13.48 13.83
N PRO A 459 12.34 12.29 14.27
CA PRO A 459 11.22 12.17 15.18
C PRO A 459 11.51 12.91 16.48
N GLU A 460 10.56 13.72 16.95
CA GLU A 460 10.63 14.36 18.25
C GLU A 460 10.54 13.28 19.34
N GLU A 461 11.41 13.34 20.35
CA GLU A 461 11.26 12.51 21.54
C GLU A 461 9.96 12.90 22.24
N PRO A 462 9.03 11.99 22.48
CA PRO A 462 7.74 12.33 23.06
C PRO A 462 7.92 12.75 24.52
N GLU A 463 7.64 14.01 24.84
CA GLU A 463 7.44 14.47 26.22
C GLU A 463 6.23 13.78 26.87
N ASP A 464 5.24 13.35 26.06
CA ASP A 464 4.07 12.56 26.43
C ASP A 464 4.08 11.20 25.73
N ALA A 465 3.97 10.11 26.48
CA ALA A 465 3.88 8.74 25.97
C ALA A 465 2.69 8.47 24.99
N THR A 466 1.77 9.45 24.84
CA THR A 466 0.61 9.39 23.96
C THR A 466 0.87 9.96 22.55
N LYS A 467 1.98 10.67 22.34
CA LYS A 467 2.36 11.31 21.07
C LYS A 467 3.53 10.62 20.36
N GLY A 468 3.56 9.27 20.38
CA GLY A 468 4.59 8.52 19.69
C GLY A 468 4.60 8.77 18.17
N ARG A 469 5.75 8.53 17.53
CA ARG A 469 5.90 8.60 16.05
C ARG A 469 5.00 7.63 15.29
N ASP A 470 4.48 6.62 15.98
CA ASP A 470 3.58 5.61 15.44
C ASP A 470 2.13 6.00 15.70
N VAL A 471 1.44 6.50 14.66
CA VAL A 471 0.04 6.89 14.75
C VAL A 471 -0.84 5.64 14.61
N PHE A 472 -1.42 5.18 15.75
CA PHE A 472 -2.27 3.99 15.81
C PHE A 472 -3.74 4.28 15.52
N ASN A 473 -4.24 5.45 15.93
CA ASN A 473 -5.62 5.88 15.80
C ASN A 473 -5.67 7.38 15.54
N GLU A 474 -5.51 7.81 14.28
CA GLU A 474 -6.13 9.08 13.92
C GLU A 474 -7.64 8.84 14.02
N LYS A 475 -8.31 9.62 14.89
CA LYS A 475 -9.78 9.70 14.77
C LYS A 475 -10.06 10.10 13.33
N PRO A 476 -10.85 9.31 12.57
CA PRO A 476 -11.25 9.76 11.26
C PRO A 476 -11.86 11.16 11.41
N PRO A 477 -11.53 12.10 10.50
CA PRO A 477 -12.20 13.38 10.51
C PRO A 477 -13.72 13.15 10.43
N PRO A 478 -14.54 14.06 10.94
CA PRO A 478 -16.01 13.92 10.91
C PRO A 478 -16.57 13.55 9.53
N ASP A 479 -15.84 13.86 8.47
CA ASP A 479 -16.18 13.53 7.08
C ASP A 479 -16.05 12.01 6.75
N GLU A 480 -15.29 11.22 7.53
CA GLU A 480 -15.25 9.76 7.36
C GLU A 480 -16.57 9.12 7.88
N LEU A 481 -17.22 9.77 8.84
CA LEU A 481 -18.56 9.39 9.28
C LEU A 481 -19.63 9.78 8.25
N LEU A 482 -19.41 10.87 7.50
CA LEU A 482 -20.30 11.33 6.41
C LEU A 482 -20.16 10.44 5.16
N ALA A 483 -18.97 9.92 4.85
CA ALA A 483 -18.78 9.02 3.69
C ALA A 483 -19.51 7.68 3.81
N VAL A 484 -19.84 7.25 5.03
CA VAL A 484 -20.75 6.10 5.27
C VAL A 484 -22.22 6.52 5.14
N SER A 485 -22.54 7.82 5.38
CA SER A 485 -23.90 8.37 5.21
C SER A 485 -24.21 8.74 3.76
N ASP A 486 -23.21 9.09 2.94
CA ASP A 486 -23.42 9.48 1.54
C ASP A 486 -23.78 8.30 0.62
N ILE A 487 -23.50 7.06 1.03
CA ILE A 487 -24.07 5.87 0.36
C ILE A 487 -25.57 5.77 0.61
N GLY A 488 -26.10 6.41 1.65
CA GLY A 488 -27.54 6.51 1.96
C GLY A 488 -28.27 7.66 1.26
N ASN A 489 -27.56 8.73 0.89
CA ASN A 489 -28.21 9.96 0.44
C ASN A 489 -28.42 10.10 -1.07
N SER A 490 -27.93 9.17 -1.89
CA SER A 490 -28.23 9.14 -3.34
C SER A 490 -29.55 8.45 -3.73
N VAL A 491 -30.37 8.07 -2.74
CA VAL A 491 -31.71 7.48 -2.97
C VAL A 491 -32.73 8.17 -2.06
N THR A 492 -32.84 9.49 -2.12
CA THR A 492 -33.98 10.21 -1.55
C THR A 492 -34.91 10.65 -2.65
N THR A 493 -35.69 9.71 -3.16
CA THR A 493 -37.01 9.98 -3.69
C THR A 493 -38.01 9.10 -2.95
N SER A 494 -38.71 9.73 -1.98
CA SER A 494 -39.98 9.30 -1.36
C SER A 494 -40.12 7.80 -1.03
N LEU A 495 -39.56 7.40 0.12
CA LEU A 495 -39.95 6.17 0.80
C LEU A 495 -40.77 6.51 2.06
N PRO A 496 -41.82 5.73 2.41
CA PRO A 496 -42.68 6.00 3.54
C PRO A 496 -41.94 5.86 4.88
N ASP A 497 -42.37 6.64 5.89
CA ASP A 497 -41.74 6.84 7.21
C ASP A 497 -41.31 5.58 8.00
N ASN A 498 -41.88 4.43 7.68
CA ASN A 498 -41.55 3.16 8.36
C ASN A 498 -40.17 2.55 7.97
N VAL A 499 -39.57 3.01 6.85
CA VAL A 499 -38.27 2.50 6.38
C VAL A 499 -37.10 3.24 7.04
N GLY A 500 -37.29 4.51 7.41
CA GLY A 500 -36.31 5.30 8.14
C GLY A 500 -35.96 4.71 9.51
N ILE A 501 -36.99 4.30 10.26
CA ILE A 501 -36.86 3.70 11.59
C ILE A 501 -36.11 2.36 11.55
N MET A 502 -36.34 1.57 10.49
CA MET A 502 -35.65 0.27 10.29
C MET A 502 -34.16 0.47 9.92
N LEU A 503 -33.82 1.51 9.19
CA LEU A 503 -32.42 1.85 8.83
C LEU A 503 -31.64 2.40 10.04
N GLU A 504 -32.23 3.28 10.84
CA GLU A 504 -31.65 3.80 12.08
C GLU A 504 -31.43 2.65 13.10
N PHE A 505 -32.39 1.73 13.20
CA PHE A 505 -32.25 0.54 14.04
C PHE A 505 -31.11 -0.37 13.60
N LYS A 506 -30.93 -0.55 12.29
CA LYS A 506 -29.86 -1.37 11.70
C LYS A 506 -28.47 -0.75 11.86
N ILE A 507 -28.33 0.60 11.73
CA ILE A 507 -27.09 1.33 11.95
C ILE A 507 -26.69 1.30 13.45
N GLY A 508 -27.62 1.47 14.35
CA GLY A 508 -27.40 1.36 15.79
C GLY A 508 -26.89 -0.03 16.23
N LEU A 509 -27.25 -1.09 15.51
CA LEU A 509 -26.79 -2.46 15.76
C LEU A 509 -25.34 -2.68 15.31
N MET A 510 -24.84 -1.94 14.31
CA MET A 510 -23.47 -2.10 13.78
C MET A 510 -22.41 -1.36 14.59
N LEU A 511 -22.78 -0.40 15.44
CA LEU A 511 -21.84 0.32 16.29
C LEU A 511 -21.28 -0.59 17.42
N PRO A 512 -19.99 -0.46 17.78
CA PRO A 512 -19.40 -1.27 18.84
C PRO A 512 -20.11 -1.04 20.18
N LYS A 513 -20.38 -2.11 20.91
CA LYS A 513 -20.92 -2.08 22.27
C LYS A 513 -19.75 -2.05 23.25
N ILE A 514 -19.84 -1.28 24.32
CA ILE A 514 -18.79 -1.13 25.31
C ILE A 514 -19.27 -1.74 26.62
N LEU A 515 -18.64 -2.83 27.06
CA LEU A 515 -18.77 -3.32 28.42
C LEU A 515 -17.80 -2.57 29.32
N HIS A 516 -18.33 -1.78 30.23
CA HIS A 516 -17.56 -1.13 31.29
C HIS A 516 -17.42 -2.11 32.46
N THR A 517 -16.22 -2.57 32.72
CA THR A 517 -15.96 -3.52 33.81
C THR A 517 -15.14 -2.88 34.93
N THR A 518 -15.10 -3.52 36.09
CA THR A 518 -14.24 -3.09 37.21
C THR A 518 -12.75 -3.14 36.89
N MET A 519 -12.35 -3.78 35.76
CA MET A 519 -10.96 -3.90 35.30
C MET A 519 -10.67 -3.09 34.03
N GLY A 520 -11.68 -2.37 33.49
CA GLY A 520 -11.55 -1.54 32.29
C GLY A 520 -12.63 -1.85 31.24
N ASP A 521 -12.51 -1.19 30.08
CA ASP A 521 -13.50 -1.21 29.02
C ASP A 521 -13.20 -2.30 27.99
N ILE A 522 -14.24 -3.05 27.59
CA ILE A 522 -14.17 -4.05 26.52
C ILE A 522 -15.11 -3.62 25.40
N HIS A 523 -14.56 -3.29 24.25
CA HIS A 523 -15.33 -2.90 23.07
C HIS A 523 -15.58 -4.10 22.18
N MET A 524 -16.84 -4.37 21.87
CA MET A 524 -17.25 -5.51 21.06
C MET A 524 -17.94 -5.06 19.77
N LYS A 525 -17.57 -5.65 18.67
CA LYS A 525 -18.29 -5.60 17.39
C LYS A 525 -19.23 -6.79 17.34
N LEU A 526 -20.50 -6.58 17.05
CA LEU A 526 -21.52 -7.60 16.88
C LEU A 526 -21.81 -7.88 15.40
N TYR A 527 -22.43 -9.01 15.11
CA TYR A 527 -22.74 -9.51 13.77
C TYR A 527 -24.26 -9.69 13.55
N PRO A 528 -25.01 -8.57 13.39
CA PRO A 528 -26.47 -8.63 13.30
C PRO A 528 -27.02 -9.25 12.02
N GLU A 529 -26.23 -9.31 10.95
CA GLU A 529 -26.64 -9.91 9.67
C GLU A 529 -26.54 -11.43 9.71
N GLU A 530 -25.52 -11.94 10.42
CA GLU A 530 -25.23 -13.37 10.54
C GLU A 530 -26.00 -14.03 11.68
N CYS A 531 -26.25 -13.27 12.78
CA CYS A 531 -26.90 -13.77 14.00
C CYS A 531 -27.95 -12.78 14.53
N PRO A 532 -29.03 -12.49 13.78
CA PRO A 532 -29.97 -11.43 14.10
C PRO A 532 -30.66 -11.60 15.46
N LYS A 533 -31.13 -12.79 15.80
CA LYS A 533 -31.82 -13.05 17.07
C LYS A 533 -30.87 -12.95 18.28
N THR A 534 -29.67 -13.52 18.17
CA THR A 534 -28.68 -13.45 19.22
C THR A 534 -28.25 -12.02 19.51
N VAL A 535 -28.03 -11.22 18.44
CA VAL A 535 -27.67 -9.81 18.59
C VAL A 535 -28.83 -8.99 19.12
N GLU A 536 -30.07 -9.26 18.71
CA GLU A 536 -31.27 -8.64 19.25
C GLU A 536 -31.41 -8.93 20.75
N ASN A 537 -31.30 -10.20 21.17
CA ASN A 537 -31.31 -10.61 22.55
C ASN A 537 -30.26 -9.85 23.38
N PHE A 538 -29.02 -9.90 22.96
CA PHE A 538 -27.91 -9.25 23.66
C PHE A 538 -28.10 -7.73 23.75
N THR A 539 -28.45 -7.05 22.65
CA THR A 539 -28.58 -5.59 22.62
C THR A 539 -29.79 -5.10 23.39
N THR A 540 -30.88 -5.86 23.42
CA THR A 540 -32.07 -5.52 24.21
C THR A 540 -31.78 -5.69 25.70
N HIS A 541 -31.07 -6.76 26.10
CA HIS A 541 -30.61 -6.90 27.48
C HIS A 541 -29.67 -5.74 27.89
N CYS A 542 -28.77 -5.31 27.01
CA CYS A 542 -27.92 -4.14 27.29
C CYS A 542 -28.74 -2.86 27.49
N ARG A 543 -29.76 -2.62 26.66
CA ARG A 543 -30.65 -1.42 26.79
C ARG A 543 -31.52 -1.47 28.05
N ASN A 544 -31.91 -2.68 28.48
CA ASN A 544 -32.70 -2.91 29.70
C ASN A 544 -31.81 -2.94 30.93
N GLU A 545 -30.52 -2.60 30.84
CA GLU A 545 -29.56 -2.61 31.95
C GLU A 545 -29.42 -3.96 32.62
N TYR A 546 -29.84 -5.06 31.97
CA TYR A 546 -29.87 -6.41 32.50
C TYR A 546 -28.49 -6.91 32.92
N TYR A 547 -27.45 -6.52 32.21
CA TYR A 547 -26.05 -6.91 32.47
C TYR A 547 -25.37 -6.05 33.55
N ASN A 548 -26.00 -4.99 34.03
CA ASN A 548 -25.40 -4.09 35.02
C ASN A 548 -25.18 -4.86 36.36
N ASN A 549 -23.97 -4.68 36.89
CA ASN A 549 -23.49 -5.33 38.13
C ASN A 549 -23.35 -6.86 38.09
N LEU A 550 -23.52 -7.51 36.92
CA LEU A 550 -23.29 -8.94 36.79
C LEU A 550 -21.79 -9.25 36.87
N ILE A 551 -21.48 -10.41 37.48
CA ILE A 551 -20.11 -10.86 37.67
C ILE A 551 -19.67 -11.77 36.52
N PHE A 552 -18.36 -11.84 36.30
CA PHE A 552 -17.76 -12.95 35.59
C PHE A 552 -17.69 -14.14 36.52
N HIS A 553 -18.72 -14.99 36.48
CA HIS A 553 -18.91 -16.10 37.43
C HIS A 553 -18.02 -17.30 37.13
N ARG A 554 -17.45 -17.41 35.92
CA ARG A 554 -16.54 -18.48 35.52
C ARG A 554 -15.39 -17.93 34.64
N VAL A 555 -14.16 -18.15 35.08
CA VAL A 555 -12.95 -17.71 34.40
C VAL A 555 -11.96 -18.86 34.32
N ILE A 556 -11.69 -19.36 33.13
CA ILE A 556 -10.75 -20.45 32.89
C ILE A 556 -9.54 -19.93 32.11
N LYS A 557 -8.38 -19.98 32.74
CA LYS A 557 -7.12 -19.56 32.17
C LYS A 557 -6.75 -20.40 30.93
N GLY A 558 -6.38 -19.75 29.84
CA GLY A 558 -6.07 -20.41 28.57
C GLY A 558 -7.31 -20.93 27.84
N PHE A 559 -8.51 -20.42 28.18
CA PHE A 559 -9.74 -20.82 27.51
C PHE A 559 -10.73 -19.67 27.33
N MET A 560 -11.44 -19.21 28.37
CA MET A 560 -12.49 -18.20 28.22
C MET A 560 -12.85 -17.51 29.55
N ILE A 561 -13.56 -16.39 29.48
CA ILE A 561 -14.21 -15.69 30.57
C ILE A 561 -15.71 -15.63 30.30
N GLN A 562 -16.55 -16.05 31.26
CA GLN A 562 -18.01 -16.22 31.12
C GLN A 562 -18.78 -15.34 32.12
N THR A 563 -19.87 -14.73 31.63
CA THR A 563 -20.72 -13.81 32.38
C THR A 563 -22.16 -13.87 31.85
N GLY A 564 -23.02 -12.93 32.27
CA GLY A 564 -24.40 -12.80 31.81
C GLY A 564 -25.43 -13.59 32.60
N ASP A 565 -25.02 -14.11 33.76
CA ASP A 565 -25.92 -14.79 34.73
C ASP A 565 -26.26 -13.85 35.88
N PRO A 566 -27.55 -13.49 36.08
CA PRO A 566 -28.00 -12.69 37.23
C PRO A 566 -27.80 -13.35 38.61
N LEU A 567 -27.81 -14.67 38.66
CA LEU A 567 -27.57 -15.41 39.90
C LEU A 567 -26.08 -15.52 40.26
N GLY A 568 -25.19 -15.41 39.25
CA GLY A 568 -23.77 -15.46 39.46
C GLY A 568 -23.21 -16.81 39.90
N ASP A 569 -23.94 -17.89 39.62
CA ASP A 569 -23.57 -19.27 39.90
C ASP A 569 -23.53 -20.18 38.64
N GLY A 570 -23.91 -19.64 37.50
CA GLY A 570 -23.93 -20.30 36.19
C GLY A 570 -25.26 -20.99 35.86
N THR A 571 -26.26 -20.93 36.74
CA THR A 571 -27.54 -21.62 36.53
C THR A 571 -28.66 -20.72 36.05
N GLY A 572 -28.48 -19.39 36.09
CA GLY A 572 -29.47 -18.40 35.73
C GLY A 572 -29.30 -17.83 34.30
N GLY A 573 -30.18 -16.93 33.98
CA GLY A 573 -30.15 -16.14 32.73
C GLY A 573 -31.21 -16.54 31.71
N GLN A 574 -32.12 -15.62 31.43
CA GLN A 574 -33.20 -15.81 30.47
C GLN A 574 -33.00 -14.95 29.24
N SER A 575 -33.53 -15.39 28.10
CA SER A 575 -33.59 -14.53 26.90
C SER A 575 -34.66 -13.44 27.08
N ILE A 576 -34.64 -12.46 26.20
CA ILE A 576 -35.64 -11.37 26.13
C ILE A 576 -37.07 -11.89 25.90
N TRP A 577 -37.19 -13.09 25.35
CA TRP A 577 -38.49 -13.77 25.09
C TRP A 577 -38.99 -14.64 26.26
N GLY A 578 -38.24 -14.66 27.35
CA GLY A 578 -38.60 -15.49 28.53
C GLY A 578 -38.49 -17.01 28.36
N ARG A 579 -37.90 -17.45 27.22
CA ARG A 579 -37.64 -18.85 26.87
C ARG A 579 -36.30 -19.00 26.19
N GLU A 580 -35.76 -20.19 26.14
CA GLU A 580 -34.57 -20.50 25.37
C GLU A 580 -34.82 -20.25 23.86
N PHE A 581 -33.76 -19.91 23.12
CA PHE A 581 -33.84 -19.67 21.68
C PHE A 581 -32.79 -20.47 20.93
N GLU A 582 -33.03 -20.65 19.62
CA GLU A 582 -32.23 -21.47 18.72
C GLU A 582 -30.84 -20.94 18.48
N ASP A 583 -29.93 -21.83 18.12
CA ASP A 583 -28.55 -21.50 17.70
C ASP A 583 -28.53 -20.89 16.32
N GLU A 584 -27.68 -19.88 16.13
CA GLU A 584 -27.46 -19.21 14.84
C GLU A 584 -26.01 -19.44 14.40
N PHE A 585 -25.78 -20.55 13.69
CA PHE A 585 -24.45 -20.88 13.18
C PHE A 585 -24.23 -20.31 11.80
N HIS A 586 -23.18 -19.51 11.62
CA HIS A 586 -22.82 -18.98 10.32
C HIS A 586 -21.43 -19.45 9.90
N LYS A 587 -21.22 -19.77 8.61
CA LYS A 587 -19.98 -20.35 8.08
C LYS A 587 -18.76 -19.42 8.22
N SER A 588 -18.98 -18.11 8.21
CA SER A 588 -17.92 -17.10 8.36
C SER A 588 -17.56 -16.80 9.82
N LEU A 589 -18.37 -17.24 10.78
CA LEU A 589 -18.18 -16.98 12.20
C LEU A 589 -17.66 -18.24 12.89
N ARG A 590 -16.38 -18.24 13.23
CA ARG A 590 -15.68 -19.37 13.85
C ARG A 590 -14.87 -18.92 15.06
N HIS A 591 -14.59 -19.88 15.95
CA HIS A 591 -13.68 -19.68 17.07
C HIS A 591 -12.21 -19.89 16.66
N ASP A 592 -11.84 -19.38 15.47
CA ASP A 592 -10.53 -19.55 14.83
C ASP A 592 -9.40 -18.73 15.47
N ARG A 593 -9.77 -17.81 16.37
CA ARG A 593 -8.84 -16.88 17.02
C ARG A 593 -9.35 -16.42 18.38
N PRO A 594 -8.48 -15.87 19.26
CA PRO A 594 -8.89 -15.35 20.58
C PRO A 594 -9.83 -14.16 20.45
N PHE A 595 -10.48 -13.83 21.57
CA PHE A 595 -11.37 -12.68 21.74
C PHE A 595 -12.68 -12.77 20.94
N THR A 596 -13.13 -13.99 20.65
CA THR A 596 -14.44 -14.28 20.06
C THR A 596 -15.51 -14.27 21.14
N VAL A 597 -16.64 -13.61 20.86
CA VAL A 597 -17.78 -13.50 21.77
C VAL A 597 -18.88 -14.46 21.33
N SER A 598 -19.28 -15.38 22.22
CA SER A 598 -20.22 -16.46 21.90
C SER A 598 -21.25 -16.69 23.00
N MET A 599 -22.43 -17.21 22.64
CA MET A 599 -23.45 -17.59 23.62
C MET A 599 -23.04 -18.85 24.38
N ALA A 600 -23.22 -18.81 25.70
CA ALA A 600 -23.21 -20.00 26.51
C ALA A 600 -24.58 -20.69 26.42
N ASN A 601 -24.57 -22.01 26.32
CA ASN A 601 -25.78 -22.82 26.26
C ASN A 601 -25.60 -24.14 27.07
N ALA A 602 -26.68 -24.83 27.39
CA ALA A 602 -26.69 -26.12 28.07
C ALA A 602 -26.93 -27.29 27.09
N GLY A 603 -26.78 -27.04 25.77
CA GLY A 603 -27.02 -27.98 24.70
C GLY A 603 -27.59 -27.26 23.47
N PRO A 604 -27.89 -27.96 22.37
CA PRO A 604 -28.42 -27.34 21.18
C PRO A 604 -29.71 -26.54 21.43
N ASN A 605 -29.76 -25.30 20.93
CA ASN A 605 -30.93 -24.40 20.98
C ASN A 605 -31.37 -24.02 22.40
N THR A 606 -30.45 -23.94 23.35
CA THR A 606 -30.73 -23.54 24.75
C THR A 606 -30.06 -22.21 25.12
N ASN A 607 -30.05 -21.25 24.21
CA ASN A 607 -29.46 -19.95 24.44
C ASN A 607 -30.36 -19.09 25.36
N GLY A 608 -29.72 -18.43 26.34
CA GLY A 608 -30.36 -17.50 27.28
C GLY A 608 -29.76 -16.10 27.24
N SER A 609 -29.26 -15.62 28.39
CA SER A 609 -28.52 -14.35 28.49
C SER A 609 -27.01 -14.53 28.68
N GLN A 610 -26.55 -15.73 29.06
CA GLN A 610 -25.13 -15.97 29.33
C GLN A 610 -24.30 -15.98 28.07
N PHE A 611 -23.11 -15.35 28.12
CA PHE A 611 -22.14 -15.33 27.04
C PHE A 611 -20.71 -15.42 27.57
N PHE A 612 -19.78 -15.80 26.69
CA PHE A 612 -18.38 -15.88 27.04
C PHE A 612 -17.49 -15.23 25.98
N ILE A 613 -16.28 -14.84 26.38
CA ILE A 613 -15.24 -14.31 25.52
C ILE A 613 -14.05 -15.26 25.58
N THR A 614 -13.62 -15.80 24.43
CA THR A 614 -12.48 -16.71 24.36
C THR A 614 -11.17 -15.96 24.51
N THR A 615 -10.18 -16.55 25.17
CA THR A 615 -8.83 -15.98 25.32
C THR A 615 -7.82 -16.63 24.39
N VAL A 616 -8.18 -17.76 23.79
CA VAL A 616 -7.43 -18.50 22.78
C VAL A 616 -8.35 -18.92 21.62
N ALA A 617 -7.80 -19.46 20.54
CA ALA A 617 -8.58 -20.11 19.51
C ALA A 617 -9.18 -21.42 20.04
N THR A 618 -10.50 -21.64 19.85
CA THR A 618 -11.25 -22.77 20.40
C THR A 618 -12.12 -23.44 19.33
N PRO A 619 -11.54 -24.00 18.27
CA PRO A 619 -12.30 -24.50 17.11
C PRO A 619 -13.25 -25.68 17.46
N TRP A 620 -13.05 -26.34 18.58
CA TRP A 620 -13.94 -27.40 19.09
C TRP A 620 -15.31 -26.90 19.57
N LEU A 621 -15.49 -25.57 19.73
CA LEU A 621 -16.76 -24.92 20.04
C LEU A 621 -17.58 -24.57 18.80
N ASP A 622 -16.98 -24.68 17.59
CA ASP A 622 -17.67 -24.40 16.34
C ASP A 622 -18.88 -25.29 16.14
N ASN A 623 -20.00 -24.72 15.70
CA ASN A 623 -21.31 -25.36 15.55
C ASN A 623 -21.89 -25.96 16.84
N LYS A 624 -21.44 -25.46 17.99
CA LYS A 624 -21.99 -25.80 19.33
C LYS A 624 -22.43 -24.53 20.04
N HIS A 625 -21.70 -23.43 19.87
CA HIS A 625 -22.01 -22.14 20.48
C HIS A 625 -22.10 -21.08 19.40
N THR A 626 -23.14 -20.26 19.45
CA THR A 626 -23.35 -19.17 18.47
C THR A 626 -22.32 -18.08 18.66
N VAL A 627 -21.48 -17.86 17.67
CA VAL A 627 -20.56 -16.72 17.60
C VAL A 627 -21.33 -15.49 17.12
N PHE A 628 -21.50 -14.48 17.95
CA PHE A 628 -22.28 -13.29 17.59
C PHE A 628 -21.49 -11.98 17.67
N GLY A 629 -20.23 -12.03 18.08
CA GLY A 629 -19.40 -10.84 18.18
C GLY A 629 -17.91 -11.12 18.32
N ARG A 630 -17.15 -10.04 18.42
CA ARG A 630 -15.70 -10.05 18.65
C ARG A 630 -15.26 -8.81 19.42
N VAL A 631 -14.31 -8.98 20.32
CA VAL A 631 -13.65 -7.85 20.99
C VAL A 631 -12.73 -7.18 19.99
N ILE A 632 -12.87 -5.86 19.85
CA ILE A 632 -12.08 -5.02 18.95
C ILE A 632 -11.12 -4.06 19.68
N LYS A 633 -11.38 -3.81 21.00
CA LYS A 633 -10.52 -3.01 21.88
C LYS A 633 -10.71 -3.49 23.31
N GLY A 634 -9.68 -3.42 24.15
CA GLY A 634 -9.72 -3.92 25.53
C GLY A 634 -9.37 -5.41 25.60
N MET A 635 -8.57 -5.95 24.65
CA MET A 635 -8.07 -7.33 24.71
C MET A 635 -7.16 -7.54 25.92
N ASP A 636 -6.43 -6.52 26.33
CA ASP A 636 -5.61 -6.45 27.54
C ASP A 636 -6.48 -6.57 28.80
N VAL A 637 -7.68 -5.97 28.83
CA VAL A 637 -8.66 -6.11 29.92
C VAL A 637 -9.18 -7.55 29.99
N VAL A 638 -9.54 -8.15 28.85
CA VAL A 638 -9.95 -9.58 28.80
C VAL A 638 -8.84 -10.48 29.34
N GLN A 639 -7.59 -10.25 28.96
CA GLN A 639 -6.45 -11.00 29.48
C GLN A 639 -6.16 -10.72 30.95
N ALA A 640 -6.45 -9.52 31.45
CA ALA A 640 -6.32 -9.19 32.86
C ALA A 640 -7.39 -9.95 33.70
N ILE A 641 -8.63 -10.02 33.20
CA ILE A 641 -9.72 -10.81 33.82
C ILE A 641 -9.34 -12.30 33.81
N GLU A 642 -8.82 -12.84 32.73
CA GLU A 642 -8.36 -14.23 32.62
C GLU A 642 -7.33 -14.61 33.70
N LYS A 643 -6.48 -13.68 34.10
CA LYS A 643 -5.37 -13.89 35.04
C LYS A 643 -5.77 -13.77 36.49
N VAL A 644 -7.02 -13.42 36.83
CA VAL A 644 -7.47 -13.34 38.21
C VAL A 644 -7.41 -14.73 38.89
N LYS A 645 -7.20 -14.73 40.17
CA LYS A 645 -7.21 -16.00 40.95
C LYS A 645 -8.64 -16.49 41.08
N THR A 646 -8.85 -17.75 40.78
CA THR A 646 -10.15 -18.44 40.87
C THR A 646 -10.15 -19.54 41.92
N ASP A 647 -11.34 -19.88 42.38
CA ASP A 647 -11.58 -21.02 43.24
C ASP A 647 -11.58 -22.37 42.47
N LYS A 648 -11.97 -23.48 43.15
CA LYS A 648 -12.01 -24.81 42.53
C LYS A 648 -13.12 -24.95 41.47
N ASN A 649 -14.06 -24.01 41.44
CA ASN A 649 -15.20 -23.97 40.52
C ASN A 649 -14.98 -22.93 39.40
N ASP A 650 -13.74 -22.48 39.19
CA ASP A 650 -13.35 -21.46 38.22
C ASP A 650 -13.97 -20.07 38.50
N LYS A 651 -14.52 -19.80 39.69
CA LYS A 651 -15.09 -18.52 40.08
C LYS A 651 -13.99 -17.62 40.67
N PRO A 652 -13.86 -16.34 40.21
CA PRO A 652 -12.91 -15.41 40.78
C PRO A 652 -13.11 -15.19 42.29
N TYR A 653 -12.02 -15.18 43.09
CA TYR A 653 -12.09 -14.85 44.53
C TYR A 653 -12.51 -13.41 44.79
N GLN A 654 -12.18 -12.50 43.88
CA GLN A 654 -12.65 -11.10 43.86
C GLN A 654 -13.56 -10.94 42.66
N ASP A 655 -14.79 -10.49 42.92
CA ASP A 655 -15.77 -10.29 41.87
C ASP A 655 -15.27 -9.27 40.83
N VAL A 656 -15.18 -9.69 39.59
CA VAL A 656 -15.05 -8.82 38.46
C VAL A 656 -16.43 -8.56 37.88
N LYS A 657 -16.87 -7.29 37.86
CA LYS A 657 -18.24 -6.91 37.52
C LYS A 657 -18.31 -6.13 36.23
N ILE A 658 -19.40 -6.31 35.48
CA ILE A 658 -19.85 -5.39 34.45
C ILE A 658 -20.53 -4.23 35.16
N LEU A 659 -19.98 -3.04 35.11
CA LEU A 659 -20.56 -1.84 35.72
C LEU A 659 -21.80 -1.38 34.95
N ASN A 660 -21.68 -1.26 33.65
CA ASN A 660 -22.78 -1.00 32.72
C ASN A 660 -22.35 -1.36 31.29
N VAL A 661 -23.28 -1.31 30.34
CA VAL A 661 -23.03 -1.53 28.92
C VAL A 661 -23.50 -0.33 28.12
N THR A 662 -22.58 0.36 27.48
CA THR A 662 -22.95 1.45 26.55
C THR A 662 -23.35 0.87 25.20
N VAL A 663 -24.61 1.11 24.84
CA VAL A 663 -25.14 0.88 23.50
C VAL A 663 -25.25 2.25 22.85
N PRO A 664 -24.46 2.57 21.83
CA PRO A 664 -24.55 3.85 21.16
C PRO A 664 -25.99 4.09 20.68
N LYS A 665 -26.53 5.27 20.97
CA LYS A 665 -27.80 5.70 20.41
C LYS A 665 -27.60 5.92 18.93
N SER A 666 -28.49 5.38 18.12
CA SER A 666 -28.60 5.64 16.67
C SER A 666 -28.83 7.11 16.39
#